data_f52cac6acd47363e49b26aa3db5fe7d1
#
_entry.id   f52cac6acd47363e49b26aa3db5fe7d1
#
_cell.length_a   1.000
_cell.length_b   1.000
_cell.length_c   1.000
_cell.angle_alpha   90.00
_cell.angle_beta   90.00
_cell.angle_gamma   90.00
#
_symmetry.space_group_name_H-M   'P 1'
#
loop_
_entity.id
_entity.type
_entity.pdbx_description
1 polymer ?
#
loop_
_entity_poly.entity_id
_entity_poly.type
_entity_poly.pdbx_seq_one_letter_code
_entity_poly.pdbx_strand_id
1 'polypeptide(L)'
;MKLKSLLIALLCTSFLMAGTTGKIKGTITDEEGAPLIGANVVIENSMMGASSDENGDYYILNVPPGEYTLRVMMIGYSTLAISKVLIITDLTTDLNAKLTMQILESDEEVTVIATRSMIQKDATASAAVIGADVIKDSPIESFQAIIQTKTGVTVDAGGELHFRGGRASEVAYLIDGIPNINPFHQGLGVDIATNAIQELSVITGSFAAEYGQAMSGVVNIVTKDPSHDYTGSLSLMGGDMLSNYNIDDNEKIREEVKPYNLNNLREVEASLSGPIPLINDLKFFTSLRHFNREGTLFGLTKYNSLEERRIAMERGDSLGLLQSEDEQQVFSLNPDTKINAQGKMIYYLNRSMKLQYTALYENDKWKSYSHSRRFIEDGHYQNEKNALNHILKLNHQVSQNTFYSIGLSNTTNEYKYFAYDDINDLRYVSADFYRQDDNYEFYTGGTNNSRYDRVTITNLIQGQLTTQLGSQHEVKMGFDIKQHDFKLEQKSIEVDLRDEPWYDVNNNGSYDEDEPFNDINGNGIWNNATDINGDDIPGNAILPEEDLYANEFHNQPTEFSVFLQDKIELEDLALNVGVRYDYYNTDGKVALDWSDPKPDQVKDATIKTQFSPRFSLAFPITAEGKLFFSYGHFFQMPAYNYLFQNAEFKVLKGVIKTDIGNADLKPQKTISYEVGFEQALTTHSAIYLKLFYRDMRNLLGQKVYVLPGGSDSYALFINRDWGNVKGITASFDQRFSNAISGAIDYTYMVAAGNASDPTQGRSDYRYTAEPLRQVVPLDWDQTHAFRFVMNIGEPGDWRISSIGKIETGYPYTPSDVNATVQVAEENSARKPTQMNLDINAYKNLDISGLDIQLFVKVYNVFDYENQNYVWDSSGSADYSLGRYGDEATPQWINRPNWYSTPRRVYMGLKYEF
;
A
#
# COMPACT_ATOMS: atom_id res chain seq x y z
N MET A 1 39.20 -18.00 2.86
CA MET A 1 39.77 -17.81 1.50
C MET A 1 38.72 -17.72 0.41
N LYS A 2 37.60 -18.43 0.48
CA LYS A 2 36.53 -18.39 -0.55
C LYS A 2 35.75 -17.07 -0.67
N LEU A 3 35.62 -16.32 0.41
CA LEU A 3 34.92 -15.02 0.41
C LEU A 3 35.74 -13.89 -0.26
N LYS A 4 37.06 -13.91 -0.12
CA LYS A 4 37.95 -12.94 -0.80
C LYS A 4 38.05 -13.15 -2.32
N SER A 5 37.94 -14.36 -2.78
CA SER A 5 37.92 -14.68 -4.23
C SER A 5 36.59 -14.30 -4.86
N LEU A 6 35.48 -14.38 -4.11
CA LEU A 6 34.16 -13.93 -4.54
C LEU A 6 34.09 -12.40 -4.63
N LEU A 7 34.69 -11.69 -3.67
CA LEU A 7 34.77 -10.23 -3.69
C LEU A 7 35.64 -9.69 -4.86
N ILE A 8 36.70 -10.39 -5.22
CA ILE A 8 37.57 -9.98 -6.35
C ILE A 8 36.93 -10.33 -7.70
N ALA A 9 36.17 -11.41 -7.80
CA ALA A 9 35.35 -11.70 -8.99
C ALA A 9 34.18 -10.72 -9.15
N LEU A 10 33.62 -10.20 -8.07
CA LEU A 10 32.57 -9.17 -8.07
C LEU A 10 33.09 -7.78 -8.47
N LEU A 11 34.36 -7.49 -8.28
CA LEU A 11 35.00 -6.21 -8.66
C LEU A 11 35.29 -6.06 -10.16
N CYS A 12 35.17 -7.13 -10.94
CA CYS A 12 35.40 -7.14 -12.40
C CYS A 12 34.10 -7.16 -13.23
N THR A 13 32.91 -7.22 -12.62
CA THR A 13 31.62 -7.16 -13.31
C THR A 13 30.97 -5.79 -13.12
N SER A 14 30.75 -5.10 -14.21
CA SER A 14 30.13 -3.77 -14.36
C SER A 14 28.73 -3.70 -13.75
N PHE A 15 28.41 -2.58 -13.15
CA PHE A 15 27.31 -2.16 -12.26
C PHE A 15 25.97 -1.87 -12.96
N LEU A 16 24.80 -2.09 -12.29
CA LEU A 16 23.48 -2.09 -12.99
C LEU A 16 22.21 -1.80 -12.12
N MET A 17 21.16 -0.99 -12.56
CA MET A 17 19.92 -0.56 -11.80
C MET A 17 18.59 -0.29 -12.58
N ALA A 18 17.38 -0.19 -11.88
CA ALA A 18 16.02 0.07 -12.43
C ALA A 18 15.76 1.54 -12.84
N GLY A 19 14.92 1.76 -13.88
CA GLY A 19 14.66 3.08 -14.47
C GLY A 19 13.82 4.01 -13.58
N THR A 20 14.27 5.25 -13.38
CA THR A 20 13.54 6.35 -12.73
C THR A 20 13.52 7.58 -13.61
N THR A 21 13.92 7.44 -14.86
CA THR A 21 14.17 8.53 -15.78
C THR A 21 13.59 8.19 -17.14
N GLY A 22 13.31 9.22 -17.93
CA GLY A 22 12.91 9.08 -19.31
C GLY A 22 14.07 9.39 -20.26
N LYS A 23 13.79 9.29 -21.55
CA LYS A 23 14.68 9.57 -22.68
C LYS A 23 14.05 10.59 -23.60
N ILE A 24 14.90 11.50 -24.14
CA ILE A 24 14.51 12.37 -25.27
C ILE A 24 15.29 11.89 -26.49
N LYS A 25 14.65 11.76 -27.62
CA LYS A 25 15.29 11.53 -28.91
C LYS A 25 14.65 12.41 -29.99
N GLY A 26 15.38 12.64 -31.05
CA GLY A 26 14.86 13.36 -32.21
C GLY A 26 15.91 13.64 -33.25
N THR A 27 15.48 14.23 -34.35
CA THR A 27 16.33 14.62 -35.48
C THR A 27 16.27 16.13 -35.68
N ILE A 28 17.43 16.77 -35.83
CA ILE A 28 17.58 18.19 -36.11
C ILE A 28 17.85 18.38 -37.58
N THR A 29 17.01 19.16 -38.22
CA THR A 29 17.12 19.48 -39.68
C THR A 29 17.12 20.96 -39.94
N ASP A 30 17.57 21.37 -41.15
CA ASP A 30 17.36 22.72 -41.65
C ASP A 30 15.95 22.86 -42.28
N GLU A 31 15.69 24.02 -42.93
CA GLU A 31 14.42 24.32 -43.59
C GLU A 31 14.12 23.42 -44.81
N GLU A 32 15.13 22.96 -45.49
CA GLU A 32 15.09 22.04 -46.61
C GLU A 32 14.94 20.57 -46.21
N GLY A 33 15.08 20.25 -44.89
CA GLY A 33 15.01 18.90 -44.32
C GLY A 33 16.34 18.18 -44.34
N ALA A 34 17.47 18.86 -44.61
CA ALA A 34 18.81 18.25 -44.52
C ALA A 34 19.24 18.13 -43.01
N PRO A 35 19.90 17.02 -42.65
CA PRO A 35 20.31 16.83 -41.26
C PRO A 35 21.38 17.83 -40.84
N LEU A 36 21.28 18.36 -39.61
CA LEU A 36 22.22 19.31 -39.02
C LEU A 36 23.12 18.58 -38.05
N ILE A 37 24.39 18.41 -38.41
CA ILE A 37 25.43 17.75 -37.63
C ILE A 37 26.01 18.70 -36.57
N GLY A 38 26.07 18.26 -35.30
CA GLY A 38 26.68 19.02 -34.21
C GLY A 38 25.79 20.13 -33.66
N ALA A 39 24.48 20.13 -33.98
CA ALA A 39 23.54 21.00 -33.30
C ALA A 39 23.44 20.59 -31.82
N ASN A 40 23.47 21.56 -30.91
CA ASN A 40 23.41 21.33 -29.47
C ASN A 40 21.96 21.40 -28.98
N VAL A 41 21.49 20.37 -28.33
CA VAL A 41 20.20 20.30 -27.63
C VAL A 41 20.46 20.29 -26.14
N VAL A 42 19.98 21.30 -25.42
CA VAL A 42 20.25 21.48 -23.99
C VAL A 42 18.92 21.62 -23.24
N ILE A 43 18.77 20.95 -22.11
CA ILE A 43 17.65 21.15 -21.18
C ILE A 43 17.96 22.40 -20.35
N GLU A 44 17.06 23.39 -20.44
CA GLU A 44 17.22 24.66 -19.73
C GLU A 44 17.30 24.44 -18.20
N ASN A 45 18.12 25.26 -17.53
CA ASN A 45 18.37 25.13 -16.07
C ASN A 45 18.92 23.77 -15.60
N SER A 46 19.49 22.98 -16.54
CA SER A 46 20.13 21.71 -16.22
C SER A 46 21.53 21.62 -16.85
N MET A 47 22.31 20.60 -16.46
CA MET A 47 23.58 20.28 -17.09
C MET A 47 23.43 19.21 -18.20
N MET A 48 22.20 18.85 -18.55
CA MET A 48 21.90 17.75 -19.49
C MET A 48 21.71 18.29 -20.90
N GLY A 49 22.29 17.56 -21.87
CA GLY A 49 22.16 17.89 -23.27
C GLY A 49 22.91 16.88 -24.14
N ALA A 50 22.70 17.00 -25.43
CA ALA A 50 23.38 16.19 -26.45
C ALA A 50 23.68 17.00 -27.69
N SER A 51 24.61 16.52 -28.51
CA SER A 51 24.84 17.03 -29.86
C SER A 51 24.33 16.05 -30.90
N SER A 52 23.76 16.56 -32.00
CA SER A 52 23.30 15.71 -33.11
C SER A 52 24.46 15.07 -33.86
N ASP A 53 24.25 13.85 -34.30
CA ASP A 53 25.19 13.04 -35.08
C ASP A 53 25.17 13.37 -36.59
N GLU A 54 25.82 12.54 -37.42
CA GLU A 54 25.90 12.70 -38.87
C GLU A 54 24.56 12.59 -39.61
N ASN A 55 23.55 12.00 -38.97
CA ASN A 55 22.19 11.90 -39.49
C ASN A 55 21.27 12.99 -38.91
N GLY A 56 21.83 13.89 -38.08
CA GLY A 56 21.06 14.90 -37.35
C GLY A 56 20.39 14.32 -36.10
N ASP A 57 20.58 13.04 -35.78
CA ASP A 57 19.94 12.38 -34.65
C ASP A 57 20.61 12.72 -33.31
N TYR A 58 19.81 12.89 -32.25
CA TYR A 58 20.33 13.10 -30.90
C TYR A 58 19.55 12.30 -29.87
N TYR A 59 20.21 12.02 -28.73
CA TYR A 59 19.64 11.31 -27.57
C TYR A 59 20.06 12.00 -26.29
N ILE A 60 19.11 12.25 -25.38
CA ILE A 60 19.39 12.68 -24.00
C ILE A 60 18.80 11.59 -23.10
N LEU A 61 19.68 10.80 -22.49
CA LEU A 61 19.31 9.74 -21.57
C LEU A 61 19.29 10.26 -20.13
N ASN A 62 18.66 9.49 -19.23
CA ASN A 62 18.67 9.74 -17.78
C ASN A 62 18.02 11.09 -17.38
N VAL A 63 16.98 11.51 -18.10
CA VAL A 63 16.23 12.74 -17.81
C VAL A 63 15.17 12.44 -16.73
N PRO A 64 15.18 13.12 -15.58
CA PRO A 64 14.13 12.96 -14.58
C PRO A 64 12.74 13.29 -15.15
N PRO A 65 11.67 12.66 -14.67
CA PRO A 65 10.32 12.99 -15.12
C PRO A 65 9.95 14.42 -14.68
N GLY A 66 9.28 15.14 -15.57
CA GLY A 66 8.90 16.52 -15.35
C GLY A 66 8.66 17.28 -16.66
N GLU A 67 8.30 18.55 -16.54
CA GLU A 67 8.12 19.45 -17.67
C GLU A 67 9.36 20.35 -17.83
N TYR A 68 9.91 20.41 -19.04
CA TYR A 68 11.15 21.08 -19.35
C TYR A 68 11.04 22.02 -20.55
N THR A 69 11.96 23.00 -20.64
CA THR A 69 12.24 23.76 -21.85
C THR A 69 13.58 23.27 -22.44
N LEU A 70 13.58 22.91 -23.71
CA LEU A 70 14.77 22.53 -24.46
C LEU A 70 15.18 23.67 -25.38
N ARG A 71 16.48 23.93 -25.43
CA ARG A 71 17.08 24.87 -26.37
C ARG A 71 17.89 24.13 -27.42
N VAL A 72 17.57 24.35 -28.69
CA VAL A 72 18.31 23.80 -29.82
C VAL A 72 19.10 24.91 -30.46
N MET A 73 20.41 24.74 -30.51
CA MET A 73 21.37 25.79 -30.95
C MET A 73 22.37 25.23 -31.96
N MET A 74 22.60 25.99 -33.02
CA MET A 74 23.69 25.71 -33.98
C MET A 74 24.26 27.00 -34.55
N ILE A 75 25.54 27.02 -34.80
CA ILE A 75 26.21 28.20 -35.38
C ILE A 75 25.62 28.46 -36.80
N GLY A 76 25.16 29.71 -37.03
CA GLY A 76 24.56 30.12 -38.26
C GLY A 76 23.03 29.93 -38.35
N TYR A 77 22.41 29.42 -37.28
CA TYR A 77 20.97 29.20 -37.16
C TYR A 77 20.39 29.97 -35.96
N SER A 78 19.12 30.33 -36.04
CA SER A 78 18.40 30.93 -34.93
C SER A 78 18.19 29.90 -33.81
N THR A 79 18.33 30.33 -32.55
CA THR A 79 18.06 29.46 -31.40
C THR A 79 16.58 29.14 -31.32
N LEU A 80 16.22 27.86 -31.19
CA LEU A 80 14.86 27.38 -31.01
C LEU A 80 14.66 26.92 -29.56
N ALA A 81 13.76 27.57 -28.82
CA ALA A 81 13.31 27.12 -27.53
C ALA A 81 12.00 26.34 -27.64
N ILE A 82 11.95 25.13 -27.15
CA ILE A 82 10.77 24.27 -27.11
C ILE A 82 10.35 24.10 -25.66
N SER A 83 9.26 24.75 -25.27
CA SER A 83 8.74 24.74 -23.90
C SER A 83 7.69 23.64 -23.69
N LYS A 84 7.40 23.32 -22.41
CA LYS A 84 6.41 22.31 -21.99
C LYS A 84 6.67 20.90 -22.52
N VAL A 85 7.94 20.53 -22.67
CA VAL A 85 8.33 19.16 -23.04
C VAL A 85 8.19 18.28 -21.82
N LEU A 86 7.22 17.37 -21.85
CA LEU A 86 6.97 16.45 -20.75
C LEU A 86 7.80 15.17 -20.91
N ILE A 87 8.58 14.86 -19.87
CA ILE A 87 9.35 13.63 -19.75
C ILE A 87 8.66 12.70 -18.77
N ILE A 88 8.51 11.44 -19.15
CA ILE A 88 7.84 10.38 -18.40
C ILE A 88 8.84 9.26 -18.15
N THR A 89 8.83 8.67 -16.97
CA THR A 89 9.68 7.54 -16.59
C THR A 89 9.52 6.35 -17.55
N ASP A 90 10.63 5.73 -17.95
CA ASP A 90 10.75 4.55 -18.85
C ASP A 90 10.21 4.75 -20.28
N LEU A 91 9.82 5.97 -20.65
CA LEU A 91 9.33 6.28 -21.98
C LEU A 91 10.28 7.21 -22.75
N THR A 92 10.15 7.17 -24.08
CA THR A 92 10.89 8.03 -25.00
C THR A 92 10.00 9.19 -25.43
N THR A 93 10.48 10.42 -25.23
CA THR A 93 9.88 11.63 -25.80
C THR A 93 10.54 11.93 -27.15
N ASP A 94 9.78 11.78 -28.23
CA ASP A 94 10.24 12.13 -29.58
C ASP A 94 10.09 13.64 -29.79
N LEU A 95 11.21 14.32 -30.10
CA LEU A 95 11.26 15.77 -30.29
C LEU A 95 12.14 16.14 -31.48
N ASN A 96 11.56 16.19 -32.65
CA ASN A 96 12.23 16.69 -33.86
C ASN A 96 12.18 18.20 -33.90
N ALA A 97 13.29 18.82 -34.36
CA ALA A 97 13.38 20.26 -34.44
C ALA A 97 13.92 20.71 -35.82
N LYS A 98 13.34 21.77 -36.30
CA LYS A 98 13.71 22.39 -37.58
C LYS A 98 14.28 23.77 -37.29
N LEU A 99 15.54 24.02 -37.68
CA LEU A 99 16.21 25.30 -37.47
C LEU A 99 16.19 26.16 -38.73
N THR A 100 15.93 27.45 -38.57
CA THR A 100 15.97 28.47 -39.62
C THR A 100 17.34 29.14 -39.64
N MET A 101 17.89 29.42 -40.82
CA MET A 101 19.12 30.17 -40.92
C MET A 101 18.99 31.55 -40.30
N GLN A 102 19.98 31.95 -39.51
CA GLN A 102 20.00 33.27 -38.90
C GLN A 102 20.34 34.35 -39.98
N ILE A 103 19.39 35.23 -40.23
CA ILE A 103 19.64 36.42 -41.04
C ILE A 103 20.31 37.47 -40.13
N LEU A 104 21.48 37.98 -40.49
CA LEU A 104 22.22 38.98 -39.78
C LEU A 104 21.34 40.13 -39.27
N GLU A 105 21.16 40.29 -37.95
CA GLU A 105 20.64 41.40 -37.16
C GLU A 105 19.49 41.08 -36.17
N SER A 106 19.11 39.83 -35.97
CA SER A 106 18.08 39.52 -34.95
C SER A 106 18.55 38.38 -34.03
N ASP A 107 18.76 38.70 -32.75
CA ASP A 107 18.90 37.72 -31.64
C ASP A 107 17.50 37.21 -31.21
N GLU A 108 16.57 37.05 -32.12
CA GLU A 108 15.24 36.55 -31.80
C GLU A 108 15.28 35.02 -31.52
N GLU A 109 15.01 34.69 -30.30
CA GLU A 109 14.74 33.30 -29.87
C GLU A 109 13.31 32.93 -30.32
N VAL A 110 13.17 31.86 -31.10
CA VAL A 110 11.86 31.31 -31.48
C VAL A 110 11.38 30.37 -30.41
N THR A 111 10.30 30.72 -29.73
CA THR A 111 9.69 29.83 -28.72
C THR A 111 8.51 29.09 -29.30
N VAL A 112 8.52 27.75 -29.18
CA VAL A 112 7.43 26.83 -29.58
C VAL A 112 6.99 26.02 -28.39
N ILE A 113 5.68 25.77 -28.26
CA ILE A 113 5.15 24.88 -27.23
C ILE A 113 5.12 23.45 -27.79
N ALA A 114 5.70 22.51 -27.06
CA ALA A 114 5.68 21.11 -27.47
C ALA A 114 4.27 20.54 -27.54
N THR A 115 3.95 19.84 -28.62
CA THR A 115 2.68 19.13 -28.75
C THR A 115 2.83 17.74 -28.13
N ARG A 116 2.13 17.51 -27.03
CA ARG A 116 2.13 16.21 -26.34
C ARG A 116 1.28 15.18 -27.08
N SER A 117 1.87 14.10 -27.57
CA SER A 117 1.10 12.97 -28.12
C SER A 117 0.14 12.37 -27.09
N MET A 118 -1.08 11.98 -27.49
CA MET A 118 -2.01 11.22 -26.64
C MET A 118 -1.55 9.77 -26.47
N ILE A 119 -0.92 9.19 -27.50
CA ILE A 119 -0.50 7.80 -27.54
C ILE A 119 1.03 7.73 -27.49
N GLN A 120 1.56 6.96 -26.54
CA GLN A 120 2.99 6.64 -26.44
C GLN A 120 3.29 5.42 -27.31
N LYS A 121 3.91 5.64 -28.49
CA LYS A 121 4.12 4.57 -29.50
C LYS A 121 5.05 3.47 -29.03
N ASP A 122 6.02 3.83 -28.22
CA ASP A 122 7.08 2.96 -27.66
C ASP A 122 6.65 2.19 -26.42
N ALA A 123 5.49 2.51 -25.81
CA ALA A 123 4.96 1.80 -24.66
C ALA A 123 4.40 0.43 -25.10
N THR A 124 5.03 -0.65 -24.66
CA THR A 124 4.70 -2.04 -25.00
C THR A 124 3.83 -2.75 -23.96
N ALA A 125 3.42 -2.05 -22.88
CA ALA A 125 2.60 -2.58 -21.79
C ALA A 125 1.63 -1.51 -21.25
N SER A 126 0.63 -1.95 -20.49
CA SER A 126 -0.31 -1.06 -19.82
C SER A 126 0.33 -0.35 -18.63
N ALA A 127 0.53 0.95 -18.78
CA ALA A 127 0.94 1.82 -17.68
C ALA A 127 0.01 3.05 -17.63
N ALA A 128 -0.33 3.50 -16.43
CA ALA A 128 -0.98 4.78 -16.19
C ALA A 128 0.00 5.70 -15.46
N VAL A 129 0.28 6.84 -16.04
CA VAL A 129 1.19 7.83 -15.46
C VAL A 129 0.39 9.03 -14.96
N ILE A 130 0.59 9.41 -13.72
CA ILE A 130 -0.16 10.44 -13.01
C ILE A 130 0.86 11.47 -12.52
N GLY A 131 0.81 12.67 -13.06
CA GLY A 131 1.70 13.77 -12.66
C GLY A 131 1.25 14.46 -11.36
N ALA A 132 2.15 15.26 -10.81
CA ALA A 132 1.92 16.01 -9.58
C ALA A 132 0.73 16.97 -9.66
N ASP A 133 0.44 17.50 -10.84
CA ASP A 133 -0.70 18.38 -11.12
C ASP A 133 -2.04 17.66 -10.89
N VAL A 134 -2.16 16.44 -11.40
CA VAL A 134 -3.37 15.62 -11.22
C VAL A 134 -3.54 15.21 -9.76
N ILE A 135 -2.44 14.85 -9.07
CA ILE A 135 -2.45 14.48 -7.65
C ILE A 135 -2.91 15.67 -6.81
N LYS A 136 -2.38 16.87 -7.08
CA LYS A 136 -2.69 18.10 -6.34
C LYS A 136 -4.17 18.49 -6.44
N ASP A 137 -4.77 18.32 -7.61
CA ASP A 137 -6.12 18.80 -7.91
C ASP A 137 -7.22 17.79 -7.54
N SER A 138 -6.87 16.52 -7.34
CA SER A 138 -7.83 15.45 -7.08
C SER A 138 -8.36 15.46 -5.63
N PRO A 139 -9.62 15.05 -5.40
CA PRO A 139 -10.18 14.84 -4.06
C PRO A 139 -9.67 13.52 -3.47
N ILE A 140 -8.41 13.50 -3.04
CA ILE A 140 -7.75 12.29 -2.49
C ILE A 140 -7.13 12.58 -1.13
N GLU A 141 -7.08 11.55 -0.28
CA GLU A 141 -6.40 11.58 1.02
C GLU A 141 -5.02 10.91 0.96
N SER A 142 -4.82 10.00 0.00
CA SER A 142 -3.56 9.27 -0.18
C SER A 142 -3.31 8.96 -1.65
N PHE A 143 -2.08 8.57 -2.00
CA PHE A 143 -1.78 8.15 -3.37
C PHE A 143 -2.49 6.84 -3.76
N GLN A 144 -2.82 5.98 -2.81
CA GLN A 144 -3.60 4.76 -3.06
C GLN A 144 -5.00 5.11 -3.59
N ALA A 145 -5.61 6.19 -3.09
CA ALA A 145 -6.93 6.63 -3.55
C ALA A 145 -6.94 7.02 -5.04
N ILE A 146 -5.83 7.60 -5.55
CA ILE A 146 -5.76 7.93 -6.99
C ILE A 146 -5.48 6.68 -7.84
N ILE A 147 -4.74 5.69 -7.31
CA ILE A 147 -4.54 4.41 -7.98
C ILE A 147 -5.88 3.70 -8.21
N GLN A 148 -6.78 3.77 -7.23
CA GLN A 148 -8.13 3.19 -7.33
C GLN A 148 -8.95 3.74 -8.50
N THR A 149 -8.61 4.92 -9.03
CA THR A 149 -9.33 5.47 -10.20
C THR A 149 -8.95 4.81 -11.52
N LYS A 150 -7.87 4.01 -11.56
CA LYS A 150 -7.35 3.44 -12.81
C LYS A 150 -8.01 2.12 -13.17
N THR A 151 -8.11 1.86 -14.49
CA THR A 151 -8.68 0.60 -15.00
C THR A 151 -7.93 -0.63 -14.50
N GLY A 152 -8.70 -1.68 -14.19
CA GLY A 152 -8.14 -2.95 -13.73
C GLY A 152 -7.65 -2.93 -12.28
N VAL A 153 -7.89 -1.87 -11.52
CA VAL A 153 -7.65 -1.84 -10.07
C VAL A 153 -9.00 -1.98 -9.36
N THR A 154 -9.10 -2.85 -8.39
CA THR A 154 -10.25 -2.98 -7.49
C THR A 154 -9.78 -2.83 -6.04
N VAL A 155 -10.71 -2.60 -5.13
CA VAL A 155 -10.42 -2.45 -3.70
C VAL A 155 -11.34 -3.40 -2.96
N ASP A 156 -10.84 -4.21 -2.06
CA ASP A 156 -11.68 -5.09 -1.25
C ASP A 156 -12.38 -4.36 -0.10
N ALA A 157 -13.16 -5.10 0.68
CA ALA A 157 -13.86 -4.57 1.85
C ALA A 157 -12.91 -4.06 2.96
N GLY A 158 -11.66 -4.54 2.97
CA GLY A 158 -10.59 -4.11 3.87
C GLY A 158 -9.85 -2.85 3.41
N GLY A 159 -10.09 -2.37 2.18
CA GLY A 159 -9.40 -1.25 1.59
C GLY A 159 -8.11 -1.60 0.83
N GLU A 160 -7.81 -2.89 0.67
CA GLU A 160 -6.62 -3.37 -0.02
C GLU A 160 -6.76 -3.28 -1.54
N LEU A 161 -5.65 -2.93 -2.21
CA LEU A 161 -5.61 -2.75 -3.67
C LEU A 161 -5.36 -4.06 -4.41
N HIS A 162 -6.24 -4.43 -5.31
CA HIS A 162 -6.11 -5.58 -6.20
C HIS A 162 -5.91 -5.14 -7.64
N PHE A 163 -4.82 -5.56 -8.25
CA PHE A 163 -4.51 -5.23 -9.63
C PHE A 163 -4.90 -6.39 -10.55
N ARG A 164 -5.86 -6.12 -11.47
CA ARG A 164 -6.37 -7.13 -12.42
C ARG A 164 -6.67 -8.47 -11.74
N GLY A 165 -7.38 -8.41 -10.62
CA GLY A 165 -7.86 -9.57 -9.88
C GLY A 165 -6.79 -10.41 -9.18
N GLY A 166 -5.53 -9.94 -9.08
CA GLY A 166 -4.51 -10.55 -8.23
C GLY A 166 -4.77 -10.27 -6.75
N ARG A 167 -4.08 -10.99 -5.86
CA ARG A 167 -4.10 -10.71 -4.41
C ARG A 167 -3.42 -9.37 -4.12
N ALA A 168 -3.84 -8.67 -3.08
CA ALA A 168 -3.26 -7.37 -2.71
C ALA A 168 -1.76 -7.45 -2.42
N SER A 169 -1.28 -8.54 -1.85
CA SER A 169 0.13 -8.82 -1.60
C SER A 169 0.99 -9.00 -2.86
N GLU A 170 0.40 -9.07 -4.06
CA GLU A 170 1.10 -9.29 -5.33
C GLU A 170 1.60 -8.02 -6.01
N VAL A 171 1.42 -6.85 -5.38
CA VAL A 171 1.81 -5.54 -5.90
C VAL A 171 3.19 -5.14 -5.37
N ALA A 172 4.08 -4.72 -6.27
CA ALA A 172 5.35 -4.13 -5.88
C ALA A 172 5.26 -2.61 -5.82
N TYR A 173 5.78 -2.02 -4.74
CA TYR A 173 5.92 -0.57 -4.55
C TYR A 173 7.39 -0.18 -4.63
N LEU A 174 7.67 0.89 -5.39
CA LEU A 174 9.01 1.47 -5.50
C LEU A 174 8.95 2.97 -5.20
N ILE A 175 10.01 3.51 -4.60
CA ILE A 175 10.22 4.95 -4.43
C ILE A 175 11.57 5.31 -5.06
N ASP A 176 11.58 6.23 -6.01
CA ASP A 176 12.75 6.61 -6.82
C ASP A 176 13.46 5.38 -7.43
N GLY A 177 12.69 4.31 -7.82
CA GLY A 177 13.16 3.06 -8.39
C GLY A 177 13.71 2.04 -7.37
N ILE A 178 13.70 2.36 -6.09
CA ILE A 178 14.13 1.48 -5.00
C ILE A 178 12.89 0.75 -4.44
N PRO A 179 12.89 -0.58 -4.30
CA PRO A 179 11.81 -1.31 -3.67
C PRO A 179 11.49 -0.81 -2.27
N ASN A 180 10.22 -0.48 -2.04
CA ASN A 180 9.68 0.01 -0.78
C ASN A 180 8.55 -0.91 -0.32
N ILE A 181 8.90 -2.14 -0.03
CA ILE A 181 7.99 -3.23 0.35
C ILE A 181 8.38 -3.69 1.74
N ASN A 182 7.39 -3.92 2.60
CA ASN A 182 7.57 -4.68 3.84
C ASN A 182 7.48 -6.18 3.52
N PRO A 183 8.57 -6.92 3.48
CA PRO A 183 8.56 -8.31 3.02
C PRO A 183 7.84 -9.25 3.98
N PHE A 184 7.59 -8.84 5.22
CA PHE A 184 6.86 -9.65 6.21
C PHE A 184 5.39 -9.86 5.81
N HIS A 185 4.73 -8.85 5.23
CA HIS A 185 3.34 -8.91 4.77
C HIS A 185 3.19 -8.69 3.25
N GLN A 186 4.26 -8.35 2.53
CA GLN A 186 4.23 -7.95 1.11
C GLN A 186 3.40 -6.66 0.85
N GLY A 187 3.28 -5.79 1.84
CA GLY A 187 2.64 -4.49 1.72
C GLY A 187 3.62 -3.34 1.54
N LEU A 188 3.10 -2.11 1.55
CA LEU A 188 3.91 -0.89 1.49
C LEU A 188 4.87 -0.78 2.69
N GLY A 189 6.14 -0.49 2.43
CA GLY A 189 7.17 -0.32 3.46
C GLY A 189 6.97 0.95 4.26
N VAL A 190 7.29 2.09 3.67
CA VAL A 190 7.11 3.44 4.23
C VAL A 190 6.11 4.19 3.38
N ASP A 191 5.08 4.78 3.99
CA ASP A 191 4.11 5.63 3.30
C ASP A 191 4.69 7.03 3.02
N ILE A 192 4.22 7.67 1.96
CA ILE A 192 4.70 8.97 1.50
C ILE A 192 3.56 9.97 1.36
N ALA A 193 3.79 11.19 1.78
CA ALA A 193 2.83 12.28 1.60
C ALA A 193 2.65 12.66 0.13
N THR A 194 1.41 12.92 -0.29
CA THR A 194 1.06 13.25 -1.68
C THR A 194 1.77 14.52 -2.19
N ASN A 195 2.02 15.48 -1.31
CA ASN A 195 2.75 16.71 -1.63
C ASN A 195 4.24 16.50 -2.00
N ALA A 196 4.79 15.31 -1.69
CA ALA A 196 6.17 14.93 -2.02
C ALA A 196 6.30 14.19 -3.36
N ILE A 197 5.19 13.83 -4.01
CA ILE A 197 5.19 13.03 -5.24
C ILE A 197 5.28 13.93 -6.47
N GLN A 198 6.22 13.62 -7.36
CA GLN A 198 6.37 14.23 -8.69
C GLN A 198 5.59 13.47 -9.75
N GLU A 199 5.71 12.15 -9.75
CA GLU A 199 5.06 11.26 -10.69
C GLU A 199 4.71 9.94 -10.01
N LEU A 200 3.55 9.40 -10.35
CA LEU A 200 3.09 8.08 -9.94
C LEU A 200 2.85 7.24 -11.20
N SER A 201 3.66 6.21 -11.39
CA SER A 201 3.49 5.26 -12.49
C SER A 201 2.87 3.96 -11.98
N VAL A 202 1.75 3.57 -12.57
CA VAL A 202 0.96 2.38 -12.18
C VAL A 202 0.94 1.42 -13.36
N ILE A 203 1.69 0.33 -13.26
CA ILE A 203 1.80 -0.69 -14.30
C ILE A 203 0.93 -1.89 -13.90
N THR A 204 -0.16 -2.12 -14.61
CA THR A 204 -1.12 -3.20 -14.31
C THR A 204 -1.02 -4.40 -15.24
N GLY A 205 -0.22 -4.28 -16.30
CA GLY A 205 0.02 -5.32 -17.31
C GLY A 205 1.29 -6.13 -17.06
N SER A 206 1.83 -6.65 -18.16
CA SER A 206 3.16 -7.24 -18.13
C SER A 206 4.21 -6.14 -17.99
N PHE A 207 5.06 -6.23 -17.02
CA PHE A 207 6.11 -5.25 -16.75
C PHE A 207 7.52 -5.79 -17.08
N ALA A 208 8.46 -4.88 -17.29
CA ALA A 208 9.82 -5.13 -17.73
C ALA A 208 10.62 -6.05 -16.75
N ALA A 209 11.71 -6.64 -17.22
CA ALA A 209 12.50 -7.63 -16.46
C ALA A 209 13.19 -7.01 -15.23
N GLU A 210 13.38 -5.71 -15.21
CA GLU A 210 13.90 -4.95 -14.07
C GLU A 210 13.05 -5.07 -12.81
N TYR A 211 11.72 -5.22 -12.93
CA TYR A 211 10.80 -5.33 -11.81
C TYR A 211 10.68 -6.78 -11.33
N GLY A 212 11.04 -7.04 -10.08
CA GLY A 212 10.92 -8.34 -9.42
C GLY A 212 9.95 -8.31 -8.24
N GLN A 213 9.69 -9.46 -7.61
CA GLN A 213 8.81 -9.61 -6.45
C GLN A 213 7.42 -9.00 -6.65
N ALA A 214 6.86 -9.12 -7.87
CA ALA A 214 5.55 -8.66 -8.24
C ALA A 214 4.88 -9.67 -9.15
N MET A 215 3.59 -9.90 -8.99
CA MET A 215 2.81 -10.79 -9.84
C MET A 215 1.62 -10.07 -10.49
N SER A 216 1.06 -9.04 -9.86
CA SER A 216 -0.16 -8.38 -10.34
C SER A 216 0.06 -6.97 -10.86
N GLY A 217 0.99 -6.21 -10.30
CA GLY A 217 1.27 -4.85 -10.72
C GLY A 217 2.51 -4.25 -10.06
N VAL A 218 2.91 -3.11 -10.59
CA VAL A 218 4.01 -2.30 -10.05
C VAL A 218 3.53 -0.86 -9.89
N VAL A 219 3.79 -0.28 -8.75
CA VAL A 219 3.58 1.14 -8.43
C VAL A 219 4.94 1.77 -8.21
N ASN A 220 5.36 2.62 -9.13
CA ASN A 220 6.61 3.37 -9.00
C ASN A 220 6.31 4.83 -8.70
N ILE A 221 6.76 5.30 -7.55
CA ILE A 221 6.59 6.66 -7.04
C ILE A 221 7.89 7.41 -7.25
N VAL A 222 7.88 8.43 -8.08
CA VAL A 222 9.02 9.34 -8.23
C VAL A 222 8.77 10.56 -7.35
N THR A 223 9.71 10.83 -6.44
CA THR A 223 9.61 11.96 -5.52
C THR A 223 10.11 13.24 -6.17
N LYS A 224 9.61 14.40 -5.70
CA LYS A 224 10.06 15.71 -6.19
C LYS A 224 11.55 15.89 -6.04
N ASP A 225 12.19 16.38 -7.09
CA ASP A 225 13.60 16.82 -7.06
C ASP A 225 13.72 18.24 -6.51
N PRO A 226 14.84 18.59 -5.85
CA PRO A 226 15.10 19.94 -5.37
C PRO A 226 15.10 20.97 -6.48
N SER A 227 14.48 22.15 -6.22
CA SER A 227 14.42 23.29 -7.13
C SER A 227 15.73 24.11 -7.17
N HIS A 228 15.87 24.94 -8.18
CA HIS A 228 16.99 25.89 -8.29
C HIS A 228 16.80 27.10 -7.38
N ASP A 229 15.57 27.56 -7.25
CA ASP A 229 15.15 28.68 -6.43
C ASP A 229 14.45 28.18 -5.16
N TYR A 230 14.34 29.00 -4.15
CA TYR A 230 13.57 28.66 -2.97
C TYR A 230 12.08 28.63 -3.33
N THR A 231 11.48 27.49 -3.17
CA THR A 231 10.05 27.27 -3.33
C THR A 231 9.50 26.52 -2.13
N GLY A 232 8.25 26.76 -1.80
CA GLY A 232 7.64 26.06 -0.67
C GLY A 232 6.12 26.10 -0.73
N SER A 233 5.50 25.30 0.14
CA SER A 233 4.07 25.29 0.33
C SER A 233 3.70 25.03 1.78
N LEU A 234 2.61 25.64 2.21
CA LEU A 234 1.97 25.36 3.50
C LEU A 234 0.48 25.17 3.25
N SER A 235 -0.07 24.05 3.68
CA SER A 235 -1.50 23.73 3.61
C SER A 235 -2.02 23.41 5.00
N LEU A 236 -3.16 24.00 5.34
CA LEU A 236 -3.88 23.76 6.58
C LEU A 236 -5.29 23.34 6.24
N MET A 237 -5.73 22.21 6.77
CA MET A 237 -7.07 21.67 6.53
C MET A 237 -7.71 21.22 7.84
N GLY A 238 -9.02 21.46 7.96
CA GLY A 238 -9.84 20.94 9.05
C GLY A 238 -11.19 20.49 8.52
N GLY A 239 -11.84 19.59 9.24
CA GLY A 239 -13.13 19.08 8.81
C GLY A 239 -13.72 18.01 9.71
N ASP A 240 -14.89 17.54 9.29
CA ASP A 240 -15.66 16.55 10.05
C ASP A 240 -16.63 15.79 9.13
N MET A 241 -17.34 14.84 9.72
CA MET A 241 -18.52 14.24 9.12
C MET A 241 -19.66 15.23 9.03
N LEU A 242 -20.36 15.22 7.91
CA LEU A 242 -21.61 15.94 7.70
C LEU A 242 -22.63 14.97 7.13
N SER A 243 -23.19 14.14 7.99
CA SER A 243 -24.05 13.04 7.61
C SER A 243 -25.30 12.97 8.47
N ASN A 244 -26.39 12.48 7.88
CA ASN A 244 -27.57 12.03 8.60
C ASN A 244 -27.51 10.53 8.91
N TYR A 245 -26.39 9.91 8.64
CA TYR A 245 -26.10 8.50 8.82
C TYR A 245 -26.46 8.06 10.24
N ASN A 246 -27.11 6.95 10.38
CA ASN A 246 -27.34 6.35 11.69
C ASN A 246 -26.04 5.77 12.23
N ILE A 247 -25.17 6.63 12.73
CA ILE A 247 -23.90 6.25 13.35
C ILE A 247 -24.16 5.27 14.49
N ASP A 248 -25.32 5.39 15.15
CA ASP A 248 -25.81 4.47 16.17
C ASP A 248 -27.31 4.66 16.39
N ASP A 249 -28.01 3.63 16.86
CA ASP A 249 -29.36 3.72 17.42
C ASP A 249 -29.39 4.45 18.78
N ASN A 250 -28.22 4.77 19.35
CA ASN A 250 -28.11 5.51 20.58
C ASN A 250 -28.26 7.01 20.33
N GLU A 251 -29.33 7.59 20.89
CA GLU A 251 -29.65 9.02 20.72
C GLU A 251 -28.52 9.92 21.23
N LYS A 252 -27.85 9.57 22.32
CA LYS A 252 -26.75 10.36 22.88
C LYS A 252 -25.54 10.44 21.96
N ILE A 253 -25.09 9.30 21.39
CA ILE A 253 -24.02 9.30 20.38
C ILE A 253 -24.41 10.16 19.19
N ARG A 254 -25.67 10.03 18.74
CA ARG A 254 -26.20 10.80 17.61
C ARG A 254 -26.27 12.30 17.90
N GLU A 255 -26.58 12.70 19.10
CA GLU A 255 -26.66 14.12 19.51
C GLU A 255 -25.27 14.74 19.68
N GLU A 256 -24.33 14.04 20.31
CA GLU A 256 -22.97 14.56 20.57
C GLU A 256 -22.07 14.57 19.32
N VAL A 257 -22.21 13.60 18.41
CA VAL A 257 -21.44 13.54 17.14
C VAL A 257 -22.04 14.45 16.05
N LYS A 258 -23.29 14.91 16.21
CA LYS A 258 -24.01 15.70 15.21
C LYS A 258 -23.45 17.11 14.92
N PRO A 259 -22.91 17.87 15.88
CA PRO A 259 -22.35 19.19 15.58
C PRO A 259 -21.08 19.04 14.73
N TYR A 260 -21.09 19.66 13.54
CA TYR A 260 -19.91 19.75 12.70
C TYR A 260 -18.77 20.46 13.44
N ASN A 261 -17.65 19.75 13.60
CA ASN A 261 -16.48 20.23 14.33
C ASN A 261 -15.23 20.18 13.44
N LEU A 262 -14.74 21.35 13.01
CA LEU A 262 -13.53 21.47 12.20
C LEU A 262 -12.27 20.80 12.81
N ASN A 263 -12.32 20.46 14.08
CA ASN A 263 -11.19 19.86 14.79
C ASN A 263 -11.19 18.32 14.76
N ASN A 264 -12.24 17.66 14.30
CA ASN A 264 -12.28 16.19 14.25
C ASN A 264 -11.30 15.61 13.23
N LEU A 265 -10.99 16.36 12.18
CA LEU A 265 -9.81 16.13 11.34
C LEU A 265 -9.01 17.41 11.26
N ARG A 266 -7.72 17.30 11.51
CA ARG A 266 -6.74 18.38 11.32
C ARG A 266 -5.57 17.84 10.52
N GLU A 267 -5.24 18.54 9.46
CA GLU A 267 -4.10 18.19 8.62
C GLU A 267 -3.26 19.42 8.36
N VAL A 268 -1.95 19.24 8.49
CA VAL A 268 -0.94 20.23 8.15
C VAL A 268 0.03 19.60 7.18
N GLU A 269 0.20 20.20 6.02
CA GLU A 269 1.22 19.84 5.05
C GLU A 269 2.16 21.02 4.83
N ALA A 270 3.46 20.75 4.80
CA ALA A 270 4.48 21.75 4.49
C ALA A 270 5.53 21.17 3.54
N SER A 271 6.05 21.99 2.64
CA SER A 271 7.22 21.62 1.84
C SER A 271 8.13 22.82 1.64
N LEU A 272 9.43 22.54 1.50
CA LEU A 272 10.45 23.53 1.22
C LEU A 272 11.54 22.93 0.33
N SER A 273 11.95 23.67 -0.68
CA SER A 273 12.97 23.27 -1.64
C SER A 273 13.87 24.43 -2.00
N GLY A 274 15.13 24.16 -2.36
CA GLY A 274 16.05 25.18 -2.82
C GLY A 274 17.52 24.77 -2.72
N PRO A 275 18.43 25.71 -3.05
CA PRO A 275 19.86 25.50 -2.90
C PRO A 275 20.29 25.60 -1.44
N ILE A 276 21.33 24.85 -1.03
CA ILE A 276 21.93 25.01 0.30
C ILE A 276 22.96 26.15 0.24
N PRO A 277 22.77 27.20 1.09
CA PRO A 277 23.73 28.32 1.12
C PRO A 277 25.16 27.84 1.40
N LEU A 278 26.13 28.47 0.79
CA LEU A 278 27.58 28.22 0.94
C LEU A 278 28.12 26.92 0.33
N ILE A 279 27.26 26.02 -0.16
CA ILE A 279 27.68 24.79 -0.84
C ILE A 279 27.10 24.83 -2.25
N ASN A 280 27.92 25.20 -3.21
CA ASN A 280 27.52 25.19 -4.62
C ASN A 280 27.13 23.73 -5.01
N ASP A 281 26.18 23.60 -5.93
CA ASP A 281 25.76 22.34 -6.49
C ASP A 281 25.04 21.36 -5.51
N LEU A 282 24.75 21.79 -4.25
CA LEU A 282 23.96 21.07 -3.30
C LEU A 282 22.57 21.70 -3.15
N LYS A 283 21.55 20.89 -3.37
CA LYS A 283 20.15 21.29 -3.27
C LYS A 283 19.37 20.36 -2.36
N PHE A 284 18.30 20.87 -1.78
CA PHE A 284 17.43 20.09 -0.90
C PHE A 284 15.95 20.25 -1.25
N PHE A 285 15.17 19.21 -0.96
CA PHE A 285 13.74 19.22 -0.87
C PHE A 285 13.35 18.56 0.46
N THR A 286 12.39 19.13 1.17
CA THR A 286 11.79 18.50 2.34
C THR A 286 10.28 18.65 2.31
N SER A 287 9.57 17.66 2.82
CA SER A 287 8.13 17.70 3.04
C SER A 287 7.76 17.09 4.38
N LEU A 288 6.69 17.59 4.96
CA LEU A 288 6.08 17.12 6.20
C LEU A 288 4.56 17.08 6.00
N ARG A 289 3.94 16.01 6.43
CA ARG A 289 2.50 15.89 6.60
C ARG A 289 2.21 15.37 7.99
N HIS A 290 1.34 16.05 8.69
CA HIS A 290 0.80 15.58 9.96
C HIS A 290 -0.72 15.67 9.90
N PHE A 291 -1.41 14.55 10.15
CA PHE A 291 -2.83 14.59 10.36
C PHE A 291 -3.22 13.89 11.68
N ASN A 292 -4.31 14.38 12.25
CA ASN A 292 -4.97 13.80 13.41
C ASN A 292 -6.45 13.72 13.09
N ARG A 293 -7.05 12.56 13.29
CA ARG A 293 -8.46 12.28 13.01
C ARG A 293 -9.07 11.52 14.19
N GLU A 294 -10.18 12.01 14.71
CA GLU A 294 -10.95 11.30 15.73
C GLU A 294 -11.67 10.07 15.16
N GLY A 295 -11.72 9.93 13.84
CA GLY A 295 -12.37 8.81 13.18
C GLY A 295 -13.85 9.07 12.88
N THR A 296 -14.53 7.99 12.52
CA THR A 296 -15.94 8.04 12.07
C THR A 296 -16.83 7.06 12.83
N LEU A 297 -16.27 6.28 13.73
CA LEU A 297 -16.97 5.29 14.53
C LEU A 297 -16.83 5.65 16.00
N PHE A 298 -17.95 5.77 16.69
CA PHE A 298 -18.02 6.25 18.06
C PHE A 298 -18.70 5.23 18.97
N GLY A 299 -18.26 5.23 20.22
CA GLY A 299 -18.80 4.46 21.32
C GLY A 299 -19.34 5.35 22.43
N LEU A 300 -19.94 4.74 23.43
CA LEU A 300 -20.46 5.40 24.62
C LEU A 300 -19.91 4.70 25.86
N THR A 301 -19.33 5.45 26.78
CA THR A 301 -18.89 4.92 28.07
C THR A 301 -20.12 4.54 28.90
N LYS A 302 -20.60 3.31 28.70
CA LYS A 302 -21.77 2.80 29.44
C LYS A 302 -21.38 2.18 30.78
N TYR A 303 -20.16 1.70 30.86
CA TYR A 303 -19.63 1.01 32.03
C TYR A 303 -18.51 1.84 32.65
N ASN A 304 -18.41 1.76 33.97
CA ASN A 304 -17.28 2.38 34.69
C ASN A 304 -15.95 1.89 34.16
N SER A 305 -14.91 2.73 34.12
CA SER A 305 -13.58 2.33 33.75
C SER A 305 -13.05 1.22 34.66
N LEU A 306 -12.06 0.43 34.18
CA LEU A 306 -11.45 -0.62 34.99
C LEU A 306 -10.85 -0.07 36.27
N GLU A 307 -10.25 1.12 36.22
CA GLU A 307 -9.67 1.79 37.38
C GLU A 307 -10.75 2.24 38.38
N GLU A 308 -11.87 2.81 37.92
CA GLU A 308 -12.99 3.19 38.80
C GLU A 308 -13.59 1.98 39.48
N ARG A 309 -13.72 0.85 38.77
CA ARG A 309 -14.19 -0.41 39.34
C ARG A 309 -13.22 -0.93 40.39
N ARG A 310 -11.89 -0.89 40.14
CA ARG A 310 -10.89 -1.26 41.11
C ARG A 310 -10.97 -0.42 42.39
N ILE A 311 -11.06 0.90 42.22
CA ILE A 311 -11.21 1.84 43.34
C ILE A 311 -12.51 1.62 44.10
N ALA A 312 -13.60 1.33 43.40
CA ALA A 312 -14.88 1.05 44.06
C ALA A 312 -14.85 -0.28 44.81
N MET A 313 -14.20 -1.30 44.27
CA MET A 313 -13.95 -2.56 44.96
C MET A 313 -13.12 -2.38 46.24
N GLU A 314 -12.05 -1.59 46.19
CA GLU A 314 -11.23 -1.24 47.35
C GLU A 314 -12.03 -0.52 48.46
N ARG A 315 -13.13 0.13 48.12
CA ARG A 315 -14.02 0.84 49.05
C ARG A 315 -15.18 -0.02 49.58
N GLY A 316 -15.32 -1.26 49.11
CA GLY A 316 -16.39 -2.17 49.52
C GLY A 316 -17.74 -1.81 48.94
N ASP A 317 -17.80 -0.97 47.86
CA ASP A 317 -19.04 -0.65 47.16
C ASP A 317 -19.43 -1.82 46.24
N SER A 318 -20.59 -2.41 46.51
CA SER A 318 -21.23 -3.35 45.59
C SER A 318 -21.65 -2.59 44.32
N LEU A 319 -20.90 -2.80 43.29
CA LEU A 319 -20.79 -1.97 42.12
C LEU A 319 -22.03 -1.82 41.29
N GLY A 320 -22.42 -0.58 41.06
CA GLY A 320 -22.99 -0.22 39.78
C GLY A 320 -21.96 -0.43 38.67
N LEU A 321 -22.05 -1.51 37.88
CA LEU A 321 -21.27 -1.70 36.67
C LEU A 321 -21.51 -0.56 35.68
N LEU A 322 -22.69 0.05 35.72
CA LEU A 322 -23.16 1.07 34.81
C LEU A 322 -22.83 2.47 35.36
N GLN A 323 -22.31 3.32 34.50
CA GLN A 323 -22.27 4.76 34.75
C GLN A 323 -23.70 5.33 34.75
N SER A 324 -23.93 6.39 35.52
CA SER A 324 -25.17 7.17 35.42
C SER A 324 -25.27 7.77 34.01
N GLU A 325 -26.50 7.96 33.51
CA GLU A 325 -26.69 8.49 32.14
C GLU A 325 -26.00 9.86 31.93
N ASP A 326 -25.93 10.68 33.00
CA ASP A 326 -25.29 11.98 32.97
C ASP A 326 -23.76 11.92 32.93
N GLU A 327 -23.13 10.79 33.33
CA GLU A 327 -21.68 10.58 33.32
C GLU A 327 -21.16 9.88 32.04
N GLN A 328 -22.06 9.28 31.27
CA GLN A 328 -21.69 8.63 30.02
C GLN A 328 -21.16 9.64 29.01
N GLN A 329 -20.03 9.33 28.41
CA GLN A 329 -19.36 10.16 27.41
C GLN A 329 -19.22 9.43 26.09
N VAL A 330 -19.30 10.18 24.99
CA VAL A 330 -19.02 9.66 23.65
C VAL A 330 -17.52 9.69 23.42
N PHE A 331 -16.97 8.56 22.95
CA PHE A 331 -15.55 8.41 22.63
C PHE A 331 -15.33 7.83 21.24
N SER A 332 -14.15 8.08 20.69
CA SER A 332 -13.75 7.55 19.37
C SER A 332 -13.28 6.11 19.47
N LEU A 333 -13.75 5.26 18.54
CA LEU A 333 -13.38 3.85 18.42
C LEU A 333 -12.32 3.58 17.34
N ASN A 334 -12.10 4.53 16.43
CA ASN A 334 -11.11 4.40 15.35
C ASN A 334 -10.32 5.71 15.13
N PRO A 335 -9.73 6.30 16.18
CA PRO A 335 -8.85 7.44 16.04
C PRO A 335 -7.58 7.06 15.29
N ASP A 336 -7.00 8.05 14.58
CA ASP A 336 -5.83 7.85 13.75
C ASP A 336 -4.96 9.12 13.74
N THR A 337 -3.68 8.97 14.03
CA THR A 337 -2.70 10.05 14.02
C THR A 337 -1.47 9.63 13.25
N LYS A 338 -1.11 10.40 12.22
CA LYS A 338 -0.01 10.03 11.32
C LYS A 338 0.91 11.20 11.03
N ILE A 339 2.21 10.90 10.98
CA ILE A 339 3.27 11.80 10.53
C ILE A 339 4.01 11.12 9.37
N ASN A 340 4.10 11.84 8.24
CA ASN A 340 4.99 11.48 7.14
C ASN A 340 5.99 12.62 6.95
N ALA A 341 7.27 12.30 6.89
CA ALA A 341 8.31 13.27 6.60
C ALA A 341 9.28 12.75 5.54
N GLN A 342 9.73 13.63 4.67
CA GLN A 342 10.73 13.33 3.65
C GLN A 342 11.79 14.40 3.62
N GLY A 343 13.04 13.96 3.45
CA GLY A 343 14.17 14.82 3.10
C GLY A 343 14.92 14.25 1.90
N LYS A 344 15.15 15.06 0.87
CA LYS A 344 15.92 14.69 -0.32
C LYS A 344 17.02 15.72 -0.55
N MET A 345 18.25 15.27 -0.74
CA MET A 345 19.40 16.09 -1.07
C MET A 345 20.04 15.59 -2.36
N ILE A 346 20.38 16.50 -3.25
CA ILE A 346 21.09 16.18 -4.50
C ILE A 346 22.36 17.03 -4.55
N TYR A 347 23.50 16.35 -4.70
CA TYR A 347 24.81 16.95 -4.88
C TYR A 347 25.37 16.60 -6.25
N TYR A 348 25.65 17.61 -7.06
CA TYR A 348 26.30 17.44 -8.36
C TYR A 348 27.82 17.44 -8.19
N LEU A 349 28.41 16.23 -8.17
CA LEU A 349 29.86 16.03 -8.07
C LEU A 349 30.60 16.65 -9.27
N ASN A 350 30.00 16.54 -10.44
CA ASN A 350 30.40 17.20 -11.69
C ASN A 350 29.20 17.12 -12.69
N ARG A 351 29.42 17.55 -13.95
CA ARG A 351 28.37 17.55 -14.99
C ARG A 351 27.80 16.18 -15.33
N SER A 352 28.55 15.10 -15.09
CA SER A 352 28.15 13.73 -15.40
C SER A 352 27.77 12.88 -14.19
N MET A 353 28.01 13.37 -12.97
CA MET A 353 27.78 12.59 -11.74
C MET A 353 26.94 13.34 -10.73
N LYS A 354 25.82 12.73 -10.30
CA LYS A 354 25.02 13.23 -9.18
C LYS A 354 24.90 12.18 -8.07
N LEU A 355 25.03 12.64 -6.84
CA LEU A 355 24.77 11.86 -5.63
C LEU A 355 23.45 12.33 -5.02
N GLN A 356 22.55 11.43 -4.77
CA GLN A 356 21.24 11.69 -4.17
C GLN A 356 21.13 10.93 -2.84
N TYR A 357 20.69 11.61 -1.81
CA TYR A 357 20.29 11.01 -0.54
C TYR A 357 18.83 11.33 -0.27
N THR A 358 18.04 10.31 0.05
CA THR A 358 16.63 10.45 0.42
C THR A 358 16.40 9.75 1.74
N ALA A 359 15.73 10.42 2.66
CA ALA A 359 15.22 9.85 3.91
C ALA A 359 13.71 9.98 3.95
N LEU A 360 13.02 8.88 4.28
CA LEU A 360 11.57 8.81 4.43
C LEU A 360 11.26 8.33 5.85
N TYR A 361 10.33 8.99 6.51
CA TYR A 361 9.87 8.65 7.85
C TYR A 361 8.36 8.62 7.92
N GLU A 362 7.84 7.59 8.60
CA GLU A 362 6.42 7.42 8.92
C GLU A 362 6.28 7.03 10.39
N ASN A 363 5.41 7.74 11.11
CA ASN A 363 4.88 7.32 12.39
C ASN A 363 3.36 7.33 12.30
N ASP A 364 2.74 6.20 12.59
CA ASP A 364 1.31 5.98 12.48
C ASP A 364 0.80 5.31 13.76
N LYS A 365 -0.24 5.90 14.39
CA LYS A 365 -0.87 5.40 15.62
C LYS A 365 -2.37 5.39 15.44
N TRP A 366 -2.97 4.21 15.55
CA TRP A 366 -4.41 4.07 15.36
C TRP A 366 -5.03 3.01 16.29
N LYS A 367 -6.34 3.12 16.51
CA LYS A 367 -7.15 2.06 17.07
C LYS A 367 -8.05 1.46 15.97
N SER A 368 -8.23 0.15 16.00
CA SER A 368 -9.16 -0.55 15.11
C SER A 368 -10.51 -0.69 15.81
N TYR A 369 -11.60 -0.50 15.06
CA TYR A 369 -12.93 -0.67 15.61
C TYR A 369 -13.17 -2.10 16.12
N SER A 370 -13.75 -2.21 17.31
CA SER A 370 -14.26 -3.46 17.87
C SER A 370 -15.72 -3.31 18.25
N HIS A 371 -16.62 -4.03 17.57
CA HIS A 371 -18.05 -3.91 17.80
C HIS A 371 -18.45 -4.36 19.21
N SER A 372 -17.88 -5.45 19.70
CA SER A 372 -18.14 -5.95 21.06
C SER A 372 -17.70 -4.98 22.17
N ARG A 373 -16.79 -4.06 21.89
CA ARG A 373 -16.24 -3.09 22.85
C ARG A 373 -16.80 -1.68 22.71
N ARG A 374 -17.89 -1.48 21.98
CA ARG A 374 -18.45 -0.14 21.70
C ARG A 374 -18.90 0.63 22.94
N PHE A 375 -19.05 -0.04 24.09
CA PHE A 375 -19.45 0.56 25.35
C PHE A 375 -18.32 0.69 26.38
N ILE A 376 -17.07 0.41 25.95
CA ILE A 376 -15.88 0.44 26.80
C ILE A 376 -14.75 1.15 26.07
N GLU A 377 -14.26 2.25 26.61
CA GLU A 377 -13.15 3.00 26.05
C GLU A 377 -11.80 2.28 26.25
N ASP A 378 -11.64 1.63 27.40
CA ASP A 378 -10.40 1.00 27.85
C ASP A 378 -10.19 -0.42 27.32
N GLY A 379 -8.95 -0.89 27.40
CA GLY A 379 -8.57 -2.30 27.23
C GLY A 379 -8.51 -2.78 25.79
N HIS A 380 -8.69 -1.91 24.77
CA HIS A 380 -8.51 -2.27 23.38
C HIS A 380 -7.09 -1.97 22.89
N TYR A 381 -6.64 -2.67 21.83
CA TYR A 381 -5.34 -2.45 21.24
C TYR A 381 -5.16 -1.04 20.71
N GLN A 382 -4.02 -0.44 21.02
CA GLN A 382 -3.40 0.60 20.25
C GLN A 382 -2.38 -0.03 19.30
N ASN A 383 -2.42 0.35 18.03
CA ASN A 383 -1.45 -0.04 17.02
C ASN A 383 -0.48 1.11 16.79
N GLU A 384 0.80 0.78 16.65
CA GLU A 384 1.86 1.74 16.32
C GLU A 384 2.74 1.20 15.21
N LYS A 385 2.97 2.00 14.18
CA LYS A 385 3.94 1.74 13.13
C LYS A 385 4.97 2.85 13.08
N ASN A 386 6.24 2.49 13.17
CA ASN A 386 7.38 3.37 12.90
C ASN A 386 8.15 2.82 11.71
N ALA A 387 8.28 3.62 10.65
CA ALA A 387 9.04 3.20 9.48
C ALA A 387 10.02 4.29 9.05
N LEU A 388 11.23 3.86 8.72
CA LEU A 388 12.31 4.73 8.28
C LEU A 388 13.03 4.09 7.10
N ASN A 389 13.23 4.85 6.03
CA ASN A 389 13.99 4.40 4.87
C ASN A 389 15.06 5.43 4.50
N HIS A 390 16.30 4.98 4.43
CA HIS A 390 17.45 5.72 3.94
C HIS A 390 17.85 5.19 2.57
N ILE A 391 17.93 6.08 1.57
CA ILE A 391 18.32 5.75 0.20
C ILE A 391 19.49 6.64 -0.20
N LEU A 392 20.61 6.04 -0.59
CA LEU A 392 21.74 6.73 -1.20
C LEU A 392 21.90 6.24 -2.63
N LYS A 393 21.83 7.14 -3.62
CA LYS A 393 21.88 6.82 -5.05
C LYS A 393 22.96 7.64 -5.75
N LEU A 394 23.86 6.97 -6.46
CA LEU A 394 24.84 7.57 -7.35
C LEU A 394 24.40 7.35 -8.79
N ASN A 395 24.23 8.39 -9.57
CA ASN A 395 24.01 8.34 -11.01
C ASN A 395 25.24 8.90 -11.74
N HIS A 396 25.74 8.18 -12.76
CA HIS A 396 26.89 8.61 -13.55
C HIS A 396 26.62 8.41 -15.04
N GLN A 397 26.61 9.49 -15.80
CA GLN A 397 26.59 9.49 -17.26
C GLN A 397 28.03 9.28 -17.77
N VAL A 398 28.32 8.06 -18.26
CA VAL A 398 29.66 7.68 -18.73
C VAL A 398 29.95 8.27 -20.12
N SER A 399 28.94 8.27 -20.98
CA SER A 399 28.96 8.85 -22.32
C SER A 399 27.57 9.38 -22.68
N GLN A 400 27.39 9.99 -23.83
CA GLN A 400 26.06 10.41 -24.31
C GLN A 400 25.08 9.23 -24.38
N ASN A 401 25.59 8.02 -24.65
CA ASN A 401 24.78 6.84 -24.88
C ASN A 401 24.77 5.84 -23.72
N THR A 402 25.50 6.10 -22.63
CA THR A 402 25.63 5.12 -21.55
C THR A 402 25.63 5.82 -20.20
N PHE A 403 24.81 5.33 -19.28
CA PHE A 403 24.85 5.72 -17.88
C PHE A 403 24.70 4.51 -16.97
N TYR A 404 25.18 4.64 -15.75
CA TYR A 404 24.90 3.69 -14.70
C TYR A 404 24.44 4.41 -13.43
N SER A 405 23.76 3.67 -12.59
CA SER A 405 23.42 4.12 -11.25
C SER A 405 23.65 3.02 -10.21
N ILE A 406 23.98 3.39 -8.98
CA ILE A 406 24.17 2.50 -7.82
C ILE A 406 23.32 3.03 -6.69
N GLY A 407 22.50 2.16 -6.08
CA GLY A 407 21.67 2.47 -4.92
C GLY A 407 22.00 1.59 -3.73
N LEU A 408 22.01 2.22 -2.58
CA LEU A 408 22.05 1.58 -1.28
C LEU A 408 20.78 2.00 -0.54
N SER A 409 20.07 1.04 0.06
CA SER A 409 18.91 1.36 0.90
C SER A 409 18.94 0.56 2.18
N ASN A 410 18.54 1.22 3.27
CA ASN A 410 18.24 0.59 4.54
C ASN A 410 16.83 1.01 4.94
N THR A 411 15.94 0.04 5.06
CA THR A 411 14.55 0.23 5.47
C THR A 411 14.32 -0.48 6.80
N THR A 412 13.86 0.24 7.80
CA THR A 412 13.43 -0.30 9.10
C THR A 412 11.94 -0.09 9.25
N ASN A 413 11.21 -1.16 9.60
CA ASN A 413 9.78 -1.14 9.91
C ASN A 413 9.58 -1.78 11.28
N GLU A 414 9.10 -1.00 12.22
CA GLU A 414 8.63 -1.47 13.52
C GLU A 414 7.10 -1.45 13.54
N TYR A 415 6.50 -2.48 14.07
CA TYR A 415 5.06 -2.56 14.27
C TYR A 415 4.77 -3.19 15.63
N LYS A 416 3.97 -2.49 16.41
CA LYS A 416 3.56 -2.90 17.75
C LYS A 416 2.06 -2.80 17.91
N TYR A 417 1.50 -3.71 18.71
CA TYR A 417 0.20 -3.49 19.30
C TYR A 417 0.15 -3.98 20.74
N PHE A 418 -0.59 -3.26 21.56
CA PHE A 418 -0.75 -3.52 23.00
C PHE A 418 -1.96 -2.74 23.52
N ALA A 419 -2.54 -3.16 24.64
CA ALA A 419 -3.59 -2.41 25.32
C ALA A 419 -2.98 -1.28 26.16
N TYR A 420 -1.93 -1.56 26.90
CA TYR A 420 -1.19 -0.59 27.75
C TYR A 420 0.31 -0.74 27.52
N ASP A 421 1.06 0.37 27.63
CA ASP A 421 2.52 0.40 27.40
C ASP A 421 3.29 -0.49 28.38
N ASP A 422 2.97 -0.40 29.68
CA ASP A 422 3.59 -1.23 30.70
C ASP A 422 2.94 -2.61 30.71
N ILE A 423 3.77 -3.65 30.61
CA ILE A 423 3.32 -5.05 30.69
C ILE A 423 2.74 -5.40 32.08
N ASN A 424 3.18 -4.69 33.10
CA ASN A 424 2.73 -4.85 34.48
C ASN A 424 1.59 -3.88 34.85
N ASP A 425 0.98 -3.22 33.86
CA ASP A 425 -0.12 -2.31 34.14
C ASP A 425 -1.28 -3.05 34.83
N LEU A 426 -1.70 -2.53 35.97
CA LEU A 426 -2.72 -3.14 36.83
C LEU A 426 -4.13 -3.17 36.17
N ARG A 427 -4.31 -2.45 35.07
CA ARG A 427 -5.55 -2.47 34.28
C ARG A 427 -5.70 -3.70 33.39
N TYR A 428 -4.62 -4.49 33.19
CA TYR A 428 -4.78 -5.78 32.51
C TYR A 428 -5.67 -6.71 33.34
N VAL A 429 -6.74 -7.21 32.74
CA VAL A 429 -7.66 -8.19 33.30
C VAL A 429 -8.02 -9.22 32.24
N SER A 430 -8.51 -10.38 32.63
CA SER A 430 -8.94 -11.41 31.66
C SER A 430 -9.96 -10.85 30.68
N ALA A 431 -9.81 -11.23 29.41
CA ALA A 431 -10.76 -10.80 28.37
C ALA A 431 -12.19 -11.31 28.64
N ASP A 432 -12.33 -12.43 29.31
CA ASP A 432 -13.60 -13.06 29.62
C ASP A 432 -14.20 -12.58 30.96
N PHE A 433 -13.44 -11.87 31.76
CA PHE A 433 -13.80 -11.49 33.12
C PHE A 433 -15.04 -10.59 33.22
N TYR A 434 -15.35 -9.81 32.17
CA TYR A 434 -16.51 -8.92 32.11
C TYR A 434 -17.37 -9.19 30.87
N ARG A 435 -17.39 -10.42 30.40
CA ARG A 435 -18.31 -10.86 29.33
C ARG A 435 -19.59 -11.36 29.97
N GLN A 436 -20.74 -10.83 29.57
CA GLN A 436 -22.01 -11.46 29.90
C GLN A 436 -22.09 -12.81 29.21
N ASP A 437 -22.77 -13.78 29.81
CA ASP A 437 -22.77 -15.19 29.39
C ASP A 437 -23.41 -15.45 28.02
N ASP A 438 -24.03 -14.44 27.39
CA ASP A 438 -24.64 -14.58 26.08
C ASP A 438 -23.70 -14.22 24.93
N ASN A 439 -23.58 -15.09 23.95
CA ASN A 439 -22.68 -14.98 22.79
C ASN A 439 -22.92 -13.76 21.90
N TYR A 440 -23.95 -12.97 22.17
CA TYR A 440 -24.41 -11.82 21.35
C TYR A 440 -24.51 -10.52 22.13
N GLU A 441 -23.77 -10.42 23.21
CA GLU A 441 -23.75 -9.21 24.04
C GLU A 441 -22.40 -8.48 23.97
N PHE A 442 -22.47 -7.19 24.31
CA PHE A 442 -21.29 -6.34 24.36
C PHE A 442 -20.47 -6.64 25.61
N TYR A 443 -19.15 -6.53 25.47
CA TYR A 443 -18.27 -6.58 26.63
C TYR A 443 -18.65 -5.48 27.62
N THR A 444 -18.62 -5.80 28.89
CA THR A 444 -18.77 -4.83 29.97
C THR A 444 -17.42 -4.39 30.54
N GLY A 445 -16.33 -5.05 30.15
CA GLY A 445 -14.95 -4.77 30.57
C GLY A 445 -13.98 -5.72 29.88
N GLY A 446 -12.88 -6.02 30.56
CA GLY A 446 -11.83 -6.90 30.06
C GLY A 446 -10.83 -6.20 29.14
N THR A 447 -9.64 -6.80 28.96
CA THR A 447 -8.57 -6.26 28.15
C THR A 447 -8.12 -7.23 27.06
N ASN A 448 -7.55 -6.69 26.01
CA ASN A 448 -6.81 -7.47 25.03
C ASN A 448 -5.39 -7.72 25.59
N ASN A 449 -5.13 -8.96 25.94
CA ASN A 449 -3.92 -9.33 26.68
C ASN A 449 -2.75 -9.73 25.79
N SER A 450 -2.92 -9.74 24.45
CA SER A 450 -1.82 -10.03 23.54
C SER A 450 -0.98 -8.78 23.26
N ARG A 451 0.33 -8.94 23.32
CA ARG A 451 1.32 -7.94 22.90
C ARG A 451 2.09 -8.45 21.71
N TYR A 452 2.40 -7.55 20.79
CA TYR A 452 3.11 -7.87 19.57
C TYR A 452 4.15 -6.81 19.30
N ASP A 453 5.38 -7.22 19.07
CA ASP A 453 6.47 -6.35 18.66
C ASP A 453 7.21 -7.03 17.50
N ARG A 454 7.29 -6.32 16.38
CA ARG A 454 7.97 -6.80 15.18
C ARG A 454 8.86 -5.74 14.61
N VAL A 455 10.12 -6.11 14.40
CA VAL A 455 11.10 -5.29 13.69
C VAL A 455 11.51 -6.00 12.41
N THR A 456 11.42 -5.30 11.29
CA THR A 456 11.86 -5.76 9.98
C THR A 456 12.89 -4.78 9.44
N ILE A 457 14.13 -5.23 9.23
CA ILE A 457 15.18 -4.43 8.60
C ILE A 457 15.50 -5.05 7.24
N THR A 458 15.54 -4.23 6.20
CA THR A 458 15.95 -4.63 4.85
C THR A 458 17.12 -3.78 4.39
N ASN A 459 18.26 -4.41 4.14
CA ASN A 459 19.42 -3.80 3.49
C ASN A 459 19.43 -4.20 2.02
N LEU A 460 19.50 -3.22 1.14
CA LEU A 460 19.52 -3.41 -0.31
C LEU A 460 20.77 -2.78 -0.91
N ILE A 461 21.43 -3.54 -1.79
CA ILE A 461 22.41 -3.05 -2.76
C ILE A 461 21.86 -3.36 -4.14
N GLN A 462 21.75 -2.35 -4.96
CA GLN A 462 21.15 -2.45 -6.28
C GLN A 462 22.05 -1.76 -7.30
N GLY A 463 22.12 -2.27 -8.52
CA GLY A 463 22.91 -1.66 -9.57
C GLY A 463 22.34 -1.86 -10.99
N GLN A 464 22.42 -0.84 -11.92
CA GLN A 464 21.95 -0.87 -13.33
C GLN A 464 22.92 -0.15 -14.28
N LEU A 465 23.02 -0.67 -15.48
CA LEU A 465 23.60 -0.03 -16.66
C LEU A 465 22.55 0.10 -17.75
N THR A 466 22.38 1.27 -18.29
CA THR A 466 21.58 1.50 -19.49
C THR A 466 22.52 2.03 -20.58
N THR A 467 22.45 1.40 -21.75
CA THR A 467 23.24 1.84 -22.90
C THR A 467 22.41 1.81 -24.17
N GLN A 468 22.47 2.90 -24.93
CA GLN A 468 21.89 3.01 -26.27
C GLN A 468 22.93 2.48 -27.26
N LEU A 469 22.66 1.39 -27.97
CA LEU A 469 23.50 0.80 -29.00
C LEU A 469 22.92 1.12 -30.39
N GLY A 470 23.50 2.08 -31.07
CA GLY A 470 22.93 2.65 -32.29
C GLY A 470 21.63 3.38 -32.01
N SER A 471 20.79 3.58 -33.04
CA SER A 471 19.49 4.23 -32.91
C SER A 471 18.36 3.33 -32.42
N GLN A 472 18.58 2.00 -32.40
CA GLN A 472 17.50 1.02 -32.27
C GLN A 472 17.48 0.29 -30.94
N HIS A 473 18.63 0.00 -30.31
CA HIS A 473 18.72 -0.86 -29.15
C HIS A 473 19.00 -0.06 -27.86
N GLU A 474 18.13 -0.18 -26.89
CA GLU A 474 18.37 0.29 -25.52
C GLU A 474 18.50 -0.94 -24.61
N VAL A 475 19.74 -1.28 -24.29
CA VAL A 475 20.05 -2.43 -23.43
C VAL A 475 20.13 -1.98 -21.99
N LYS A 476 19.30 -2.60 -21.13
CA LYS A 476 19.36 -2.48 -19.68
C LYS A 476 19.76 -3.81 -19.07
N MET A 477 20.66 -3.79 -18.10
CA MET A 477 21.00 -4.96 -17.30
C MET A 477 21.18 -4.57 -15.83
N GLY A 478 20.88 -5.50 -14.88
CA GLY A 478 20.84 -5.14 -13.46
C GLY A 478 20.94 -6.28 -12.47
N PHE A 479 21.24 -5.92 -11.20
CA PHE A 479 21.19 -6.84 -10.07
C PHE A 479 20.64 -6.19 -8.81
N ASP A 480 20.03 -7.00 -7.94
CA ASP A 480 19.63 -6.66 -6.59
C ASP A 480 20.19 -7.67 -5.61
N ILE A 481 20.71 -7.19 -4.47
CA ILE A 481 21.10 -8.02 -3.33
C ILE A 481 20.35 -7.47 -2.13
N LYS A 482 19.52 -8.31 -1.50
CA LYS A 482 18.80 -7.94 -0.28
C LYS A 482 19.16 -8.87 0.85
N GLN A 483 19.35 -8.29 2.01
CA GLN A 483 19.47 -9.00 3.26
C GLN A 483 18.39 -8.46 4.19
N HIS A 484 17.56 -9.36 4.69
CA HIS A 484 16.53 -9.05 5.66
C HIS A 484 16.99 -9.45 7.06
N ASP A 485 16.44 -8.79 8.07
CA ASP A 485 16.56 -9.16 9.48
C ASP A 485 15.14 -9.04 10.07
N PHE A 486 14.54 -10.17 10.42
CA PHE A 486 13.21 -10.26 11.00
C PHE A 486 13.30 -10.65 12.45
N LYS A 487 12.76 -9.80 13.32
CA LYS A 487 12.53 -10.13 14.72
C LYS A 487 11.04 -10.00 15.00
N LEU A 488 10.49 -11.03 15.60
CA LEU A 488 9.12 -11.03 16.09
C LEU A 488 9.14 -11.48 17.53
N GLU A 489 8.41 -10.79 18.38
CA GLU A 489 8.08 -11.16 19.73
C GLU A 489 6.57 -10.94 19.95
N GLN A 490 5.84 -12.03 20.10
CA GLN A 490 4.43 -12.02 20.45
C GLN A 490 4.26 -12.71 21.79
N LYS A 491 3.63 -12.02 22.72
CA LYS A 491 3.39 -12.50 24.08
C LYS A 491 1.91 -12.33 24.42
N SER A 492 1.36 -13.28 25.14
CA SER A 492 0.08 -13.11 25.83
C SER A 492 0.34 -12.87 27.32
N ILE A 493 -0.33 -11.89 27.87
CA ILE A 493 -0.33 -11.63 29.29
C ILE A 493 -1.42 -12.54 29.87
N GLU A 494 -1.03 -13.53 30.65
CA GLU A 494 -1.95 -14.20 31.53
C GLU A 494 -2.10 -13.29 32.76
N VAL A 495 -3.30 -12.78 32.94
CA VAL A 495 -3.67 -12.16 34.20
C VAL A 495 -3.93 -13.34 35.12
N ASP A 496 -2.86 -13.83 35.70
CA ASP A 496 -3.01 -14.83 36.73
C ASP A 496 -3.82 -14.22 37.87
N LEU A 497 -4.61 -15.03 38.49
CA LEU A 497 -5.43 -14.69 39.62
C LEU A 497 -4.51 -14.09 40.68
N ARG A 498 -4.28 -12.77 40.59
CA ARG A 498 -3.76 -12.04 41.77
C ARG A 498 -4.70 -12.34 42.89
N ASP A 499 -4.20 -12.22 44.10
CA ASP A 499 -5.06 -12.28 45.29
C ASP A 499 -6.37 -11.59 44.94
N GLU A 500 -7.45 -12.33 45.03
CA GLU A 500 -8.74 -11.69 44.79
C GLU A 500 -8.86 -10.52 45.74
N PRO A 501 -9.12 -9.28 45.26
CA PRO A 501 -9.15 -8.11 46.10
C PRO A 501 -10.09 -8.32 47.28
N TRP A 502 -9.60 -8.13 48.44
CA TRP A 502 -10.36 -8.30 49.67
C TRP A 502 -10.25 -7.07 50.54
N TYR A 503 -11.22 -6.89 51.40
CA TYR A 503 -11.30 -5.76 52.29
C TYR A 503 -10.84 -6.15 53.70
N ASP A 504 -9.64 -5.70 54.09
CA ASP A 504 -9.07 -5.94 55.44
C ASP A 504 -9.86 -5.15 56.47
N VAL A 505 -10.92 -5.75 57.01
CA VAL A 505 -11.82 -5.13 57.99
C VAL A 505 -11.15 -4.93 59.32
N ASN A 506 -10.22 -5.77 59.67
CA ASN A 506 -9.57 -5.76 60.96
C ASN A 506 -8.14 -5.17 60.93
N ASN A 507 -7.65 -4.74 59.78
CA ASN A 507 -6.31 -4.14 59.52
C ASN A 507 -5.16 -5.06 59.99
N ASN A 508 -5.28 -6.37 59.84
CA ASN A 508 -4.22 -7.32 60.17
C ASN A 508 -3.27 -7.62 58.99
N GLY A 509 -3.59 -7.20 57.78
CA GLY A 509 -2.81 -7.39 56.57
C GLY A 509 -2.86 -8.82 55.99
N SER A 510 -3.83 -9.63 56.40
CA SER A 510 -4.04 -11.00 55.95
C SER A 510 -5.54 -11.26 55.72
N TYR A 511 -5.91 -12.00 54.69
CA TYR A 511 -7.31 -12.37 54.46
C TYR A 511 -7.85 -13.32 55.53
N ASP A 512 -8.99 -13.00 56.12
CA ASP A 512 -9.74 -13.83 57.02
C ASP A 512 -11.07 -14.29 56.35
N GLU A 513 -11.51 -15.54 56.65
CA GLU A 513 -12.70 -16.14 56.03
C GLU A 513 -14.01 -15.32 56.14
N ASP A 514 -14.06 -14.39 57.09
CA ASP A 514 -15.22 -13.51 57.30
C ASP A 514 -15.10 -12.16 56.56
N GLU A 515 -14.01 -11.90 55.83
CA GLU A 515 -13.76 -10.66 55.14
C GLU A 515 -14.38 -10.67 53.73
N PRO A 516 -15.01 -9.56 53.31
CA PRO A 516 -15.55 -9.48 51.95
C PRO A 516 -14.41 -9.48 50.94
N PHE A 517 -14.52 -10.31 49.91
CA PHE A 517 -13.62 -10.31 48.75
C PHE A 517 -14.41 -10.22 47.44
N ASN A 518 -13.68 -9.85 46.39
CA ASN A 518 -14.24 -9.87 45.06
C ASN A 518 -13.87 -11.20 44.39
N ASP A 519 -14.82 -12.09 44.31
CA ASP A 519 -14.69 -13.38 43.64
C ASP A 519 -14.55 -13.17 42.10
N ILE A 520 -13.28 -13.11 41.70
CA ILE A 520 -12.91 -12.83 40.31
C ILE A 520 -13.23 -14.00 39.39
N ASN A 521 -13.11 -15.23 39.90
CA ASN A 521 -13.28 -16.42 39.10
C ASN A 521 -14.66 -17.09 39.30
N GLY A 522 -15.55 -16.52 40.10
CA GLY A 522 -16.91 -16.98 40.36
C GLY A 522 -16.99 -18.29 41.13
N ASN A 523 -15.94 -18.72 41.85
CA ASN A 523 -15.91 -19.97 42.55
C ASN A 523 -16.40 -19.87 44.01
N GLY A 524 -16.65 -18.65 44.53
CA GLY A 524 -17.11 -18.39 45.88
C GLY A 524 -16.06 -18.59 46.98
N ILE A 525 -14.81 -18.72 46.61
CA ILE A 525 -13.68 -18.94 47.53
C ILE A 525 -12.58 -17.93 47.22
N TRP A 526 -12.10 -17.19 48.23
CA TRP A 526 -10.98 -16.28 48.05
C TRP A 526 -9.71 -17.05 47.65
N ASN A 527 -9.05 -16.58 46.59
CA ASN A 527 -7.85 -17.18 46.03
C ASN A 527 -6.65 -16.24 46.20
N ASN A 528 -5.56 -16.78 46.72
CA ASN A 528 -4.26 -16.13 46.77
C ASN A 528 -3.44 -16.61 45.55
N ALA A 529 -2.92 -15.68 44.77
CA ALA A 529 -2.03 -15.99 43.65
C ALA A 529 -0.63 -16.35 44.17
N THR A 530 -0.28 -17.60 44.02
CA THR A 530 1.07 -18.09 44.31
C THR A 530 1.69 -18.75 43.09
N ASP A 531 3.03 -18.68 43.01
CA ASP A 531 3.76 -19.40 41.96
C ASP A 531 3.78 -20.91 42.23
N ILE A 532 4.39 -21.69 41.33
CA ILE A 532 4.52 -23.16 41.48
C ILE A 532 5.28 -23.59 42.75
N ASN A 533 5.99 -22.67 43.40
CA ASN A 533 6.72 -22.90 44.64
C ASN A 533 5.92 -22.45 45.88
N GLY A 534 4.77 -21.82 45.69
CA GLY A 534 3.93 -21.24 46.74
C GLY A 534 4.35 -19.84 47.20
N ASP A 535 5.14 -19.14 46.37
CA ASP A 535 5.51 -17.73 46.60
C ASP A 535 4.51 -16.79 45.89
N ASP A 536 4.18 -15.68 46.54
CA ASP A 536 3.29 -14.66 45.96
C ASP A 536 3.82 -14.11 44.63
N ILE A 537 3.00 -14.07 43.59
CA ILE A 537 3.39 -13.57 42.28
C ILE A 537 3.17 -12.06 42.20
N PRO A 538 4.23 -11.25 42.19
CA PRO A 538 4.08 -9.80 42.00
C PRO A 538 3.89 -9.45 40.51
N GLY A 539 2.68 -9.18 40.06
CA GLY A 539 2.43 -8.65 38.75
C GLY A 539 1.72 -9.58 37.76
N ASN A 540 1.56 -9.13 36.53
CA ASN A 540 0.98 -9.93 35.45
C ASN A 540 1.99 -10.99 34.99
N ALA A 541 1.61 -12.25 34.96
CA ALA A 541 2.43 -13.30 34.40
C ALA A 541 2.48 -13.20 32.86
N ILE A 542 3.67 -13.36 32.31
CA ILE A 542 3.81 -13.62 30.88
C ILE A 542 3.68 -15.13 30.73
N LEU A 543 2.80 -15.59 29.83
CA LEU A 543 2.71 -17.00 29.50
C LEU A 543 4.10 -17.52 29.10
N PRO A 544 4.54 -18.69 29.65
CA PRO A 544 5.84 -19.22 29.34
C PRO A 544 6.03 -19.46 27.87
N GLU A 545 7.29 -19.46 27.40
CA GLU A 545 7.64 -19.66 25.97
C GLU A 545 7.07 -20.95 25.37
N GLU A 546 6.69 -21.90 26.19
CA GLU A 546 6.03 -23.15 25.77
C GLU A 546 4.58 -22.96 25.31
N ASP A 547 3.98 -21.80 25.60
CA ASP A 547 2.62 -21.52 25.18
C ASP A 547 2.59 -21.06 23.69
N LEU A 548 1.52 -21.42 23.00
CA LEU A 548 1.26 -21.07 21.59
C LEU A 548 1.07 -19.58 21.36
N TYR A 549 0.66 -18.85 22.37
CA TYR A 549 0.50 -17.40 22.31
C TYR A 549 1.83 -16.65 22.46
N ALA A 550 2.93 -17.36 22.82
CA ALA A 550 4.28 -16.84 22.73
C ALA A 550 4.92 -17.30 21.40
N ASN A 551 5.06 -16.40 20.45
CA ASN A 551 5.74 -16.67 19.18
C ASN A 551 6.95 -15.74 19.06
N GLU A 552 8.14 -16.32 19.07
CA GLU A 552 9.39 -15.60 18.92
C GLU A 552 10.21 -16.19 17.79
N PHE A 553 10.74 -15.35 16.91
CA PHE A 553 11.74 -15.80 15.93
C PHE A 553 12.67 -14.68 15.50
N HIS A 554 13.87 -15.08 15.06
CA HIS A 554 14.86 -14.21 14.46
C HIS A 554 15.49 -14.90 13.25
N ASN A 555 15.18 -14.41 12.02
CA ASN A 555 15.66 -14.98 10.77
C ASN A 555 16.28 -13.89 9.88
N GLN A 556 17.30 -14.28 9.10
CA GLN A 556 18.04 -13.37 8.20
C GLN A 556 18.06 -13.85 6.74
N PRO A 557 16.92 -13.85 6.05
CA PRO A 557 16.83 -14.26 4.65
C PRO A 557 17.70 -13.40 3.74
N THR A 558 18.17 -14.01 2.67
CA THR A 558 18.95 -13.35 1.62
C THR A 558 18.34 -13.59 0.26
N GLU A 559 18.17 -12.50 -0.51
CA GLU A 559 17.71 -12.54 -1.89
C GLU A 559 18.79 -11.98 -2.82
N PHE A 560 18.92 -12.59 -4.00
CA PHE A 560 19.75 -12.09 -5.07
C PHE A 560 19.02 -12.20 -6.39
N SER A 561 19.14 -11.20 -7.24
CA SER A 561 18.58 -11.26 -8.59
C SER A 561 19.47 -10.58 -9.62
N VAL A 562 19.33 -11.02 -10.88
CA VAL A 562 19.92 -10.37 -12.06
C VAL A 562 18.92 -10.34 -13.19
N PHE A 563 18.99 -9.30 -14.01
CA PHE A 563 18.17 -9.20 -15.22
C PHE A 563 18.97 -8.66 -16.39
N LEU A 564 18.49 -8.98 -17.59
CA LEU A 564 18.94 -8.42 -18.87
C LEU A 564 17.72 -8.14 -19.73
N GLN A 565 17.67 -6.97 -20.36
CA GLN A 565 16.55 -6.50 -21.15
C GLN A 565 17.08 -5.69 -22.34
N ASP A 566 16.44 -5.83 -23.50
CA ASP A 566 16.67 -5.00 -24.68
C ASP A 566 15.32 -4.42 -25.17
N LYS A 567 15.23 -3.10 -25.22
CA LYS A 567 14.17 -2.37 -25.86
C LYS A 567 14.62 -2.00 -27.27
N ILE A 568 14.01 -2.61 -28.27
CA ILE A 568 14.35 -2.45 -29.70
C ILE A 568 13.30 -1.54 -30.31
N GLU A 569 13.70 -0.35 -30.73
CA GLU A 569 12.85 0.66 -31.37
C GLU A 569 13.15 0.70 -32.87
N LEU A 570 12.30 0.04 -33.66
CA LEU A 570 12.30 0.13 -35.12
C LEU A 570 11.29 1.21 -35.55
N GLU A 571 11.30 1.59 -36.81
CA GLU A 571 10.41 2.63 -37.37
C GLU A 571 8.92 2.34 -37.13
N ASP A 572 8.52 1.07 -37.36
CA ASP A 572 7.13 0.61 -37.25
C ASP A 572 6.90 -0.45 -36.17
N LEU A 573 7.86 -0.70 -35.27
CA LEU A 573 7.77 -1.75 -34.28
C LEU A 573 8.65 -1.44 -33.07
N ALA A 574 8.08 -1.45 -31.88
CA ALA A 574 8.82 -1.47 -30.64
C ALA A 574 8.71 -2.85 -29.99
N LEU A 575 9.86 -3.42 -29.63
CA LEU A 575 9.96 -4.71 -28.93
C LEU A 575 10.64 -4.51 -27.58
N ASN A 576 10.20 -5.24 -26.57
CA ASN A 576 10.90 -5.33 -25.30
C ASN A 576 11.05 -6.79 -24.92
N VAL A 577 12.28 -7.27 -24.87
CA VAL A 577 12.62 -8.65 -24.54
C VAL A 577 13.51 -8.65 -23.33
N GLY A 578 13.17 -9.45 -22.32
CA GLY A 578 13.94 -9.49 -21.09
C GLY A 578 13.89 -10.83 -20.40
N VAL A 579 14.89 -11.07 -19.59
CA VAL A 579 15.00 -12.24 -18.73
C VAL A 579 15.43 -11.81 -17.34
N ARG A 580 14.90 -12.47 -16.32
CA ARG A 580 15.30 -12.28 -14.93
C ARG A 580 15.56 -13.63 -14.29
N TYR A 581 16.59 -13.70 -13.48
CA TYR A 581 16.91 -14.81 -12.60
C TYR A 581 16.92 -14.34 -11.15
N ASP A 582 16.28 -15.09 -10.28
CA ASP A 582 16.18 -14.80 -8.86
C ASP A 582 16.56 -16.00 -8.02
N TYR A 583 17.20 -15.73 -6.89
CA TYR A 583 17.70 -16.68 -5.90
C TYR A 583 17.23 -16.26 -4.52
N TYR A 584 16.72 -17.21 -3.73
CA TYR A 584 16.21 -16.99 -2.37
C TYR A 584 16.77 -18.04 -1.41
N ASN A 585 17.36 -17.56 -0.34
CA ASN A 585 17.66 -18.33 0.85
C ASN A 585 16.79 -17.79 1.99
N THR A 586 15.84 -18.58 2.48
CA THR A 586 14.87 -18.14 3.50
C THR A 586 15.45 -18.13 4.90
N ASP A 587 16.63 -18.76 5.13
CA ASP A 587 17.23 -18.90 6.47
C ASP A 587 16.28 -19.55 7.50
N GLY A 588 15.39 -20.43 7.04
CA GLY A 588 14.36 -21.07 7.86
C GLY A 588 14.62 -22.57 8.07
N LYS A 589 13.92 -23.13 9.04
CA LYS A 589 13.90 -24.56 9.36
C LYS A 589 12.57 -25.17 8.93
N VAL A 590 12.58 -26.47 8.60
CA VAL A 590 11.39 -27.26 8.30
C VAL A 590 11.44 -28.59 9.05
N ALA A 591 10.31 -29.06 9.51
CA ALA A 591 10.23 -30.36 10.19
C ALA A 591 10.64 -31.50 9.26
N LEU A 592 11.32 -32.51 9.79
CA LEU A 592 11.67 -33.72 9.06
C LEU A 592 10.43 -34.56 8.76
N ASP A 593 9.45 -34.55 9.66
CA ASP A 593 8.16 -35.24 9.49
C ASP A 593 6.99 -34.30 9.85
N TRP A 594 6.21 -33.96 8.87
CA TRP A 594 5.01 -33.13 9.05
C TRP A 594 3.82 -33.87 9.66
N SER A 595 3.88 -35.21 9.82
CA SER A 595 2.84 -35.96 10.53
C SER A 595 2.99 -35.88 12.05
N ASP A 596 4.19 -35.51 12.54
CA ASP A 596 4.54 -35.30 13.96
C ASP A 596 5.70 -34.29 14.04
N PRO A 597 5.46 -33.00 13.80
CA PRO A 597 6.52 -32.00 13.75
C PRO A 597 7.10 -31.75 15.16
N LYS A 598 8.44 -31.74 15.24
CA LYS A 598 9.17 -31.53 16.50
C LYS A 598 10.30 -30.51 16.32
N PRO A 599 10.54 -29.63 17.31
CA PRO A 599 11.57 -28.58 17.24
C PRO A 599 13.00 -29.13 17.09
N ASP A 600 13.27 -30.31 17.63
CA ASP A 600 14.57 -31.00 17.59
C ASP A 600 14.79 -31.85 16.30
N GLN A 601 13.73 -32.07 15.52
CA GLN A 601 13.75 -32.85 14.27
C GLN A 601 13.53 -31.99 13.05
N VAL A 602 14.49 -31.15 12.75
CA VAL A 602 14.41 -30.14 11.67
C VAL A 602 15.59 -30.24 10.72
N LYS A 603 15.42 -29.69 9.53
CA LYS A 603 16.47 -29.45 8.54
C LYS A 603 16.35 -28.02 7.99
N ASP A 604 17.42 -27.54 7.35
CA ASP A 604 17.37 -26.25 6.65
C ASP A 604 16.41 -26.29 5.46
N ALA A 605 15.68 -25.20 5.25
CA ALA A 605 14.85 -25.02 4.08
C ALA A 605 15.71 -25.02 2.80
N THR A 606 15.13 -25.49 1.69
CA THR A 606 15.85 -25.55 0.41
C THR A 606 15.94 -24.16 -0.22
N ILE A 607 17.06 -23.89 -0.89
CA ILE A 607 17.23 -22.69 -1.70
C ILE A 607 16.20 -22.71 -2.85
N LYS A 608 15.58 -21.56 -3.14
CA LYS A 608 14.65 -21.38 -4.25
C LYS A 608 15.29 -20.55 -5.35
N THR A 609 15.09 -20.94 -6.59
CA THR A 609 15.53 -20.21 -7.77
C THR A 609 14.42 -20.11 -8.79
N GLN A 610 14.38 -18.99 -9.53
CA GLN A 610 13.38 -18.80 -10.56
C GLN A 610 13.96 -18.09 -11.77
N PHE A 611 13.54 -18.52 -12.97
CA PHE A 611 13.84 -17.88 -14.23
C PHE A 611 12.56 -17.32 -14.87
N SER A 612 12.57 -16.05 -15.28
CA SER A 612 11.39 -15.29 -15.69
C SER A 612 11.61 -14.58 -17.02
N PRO A 613 11.21 -15.21 -18.16
CA PRO A 613 11.22 -14.55 -19.45
C PRO A 613 10.04 -13.57 -19.57
N ARG A 614 10.28 -12.45 -20.26
CA ARG A 614 9.29 -11.42 -20.57
C ARG A 614 9.44 -10.94 -21.99
N PHE A 615 8.35 -10.73 -22.66
CA PHE A 615 8.29 -10.30 -24.05
C PHE A 615 7.10 -9.36 -24.25
N SER A 616 7.33 -8.25 -24.91
CA SER A 616 6.25 -7.36 -25.34
C SER A 616 6.59 -6.67 -26.65
N LEU A 617 5.56 -6.32 -27.41
CA LEU A 617 5.70 -5.60 -28.65
C LEU A 617 4.60 -4.55 -28.78
N ALA A 618 4.90 -3.44 -29.44
CA ALA A 618 3.94 -2.42 -29.86
C ALA A 618 4.13 -2.16 -31.36
N PHE A 619 3.04 -2.19 -32.06
CA PHE A 619 2.97 -1.95 -33.51
C PHE A 619 2.10 -0.73 -33.79
N PRO A 620 2.67 0.42 -34.22
CA PRO A 620 1.92 1.57 -34.68
C PRO A 620 1.16 1.21 -35.94
N ILE A 621 -0.19 1.28 -35.88
CA ILE A 621 -1.08 1.02 -37.04
C ILE A 621 -1.43 2.29 -37.80
N THR A 622 -1.34 3.43 -37.13
CA THR A 622 -1.50 4.77 -37.68
C THR A 622 -0.51 5.74 -37.03
N ALA A 623 -0.43 6.97 -37.55
CA ALA A 623 0.35 8.02 -36.89
C ALA A 623 -0.07 8.27 -35.42
N GLU A 624 -1.33 7.97 -35.08
CA GLU A 624 -1.96 8.28 -33.79
C GLU A 624 -2.58 7.05 -33.10
N GLY A 625 -2.24 5.84 -33.55
CA GLY A 625 -2.79 4.60 -32.98
C GLY A 625 -1.83 3.43 -33.04
N LYS A 626 -1.94 2.53 -32.04
CA LYS A 626 -1.13 1.33 -31.93
C LYS A 626 -1.89 0.11 -31.43
N LEU A 627 -1.38 -1.06 -31.82
CA LEU A 627 -1.66 -2.35 -31.15
C LEU A 627 -0.45 -2.75 -30.34
N PHE A 628 -0.67 -3.35 -29.18
CA PHE A 628 0.42 -3.99 -28.45
C PHE A 628 0.00 -5.36 -27.93
N PHE A 629 1.02 -6.20 -27.74
CA PHE A 629 0.89 -7.52 -27.11
C PHE A 629 1.99 -7.67 -26.07
N SER A 630 1.64 -8.23 -24.92
CA SER A 630 2.63 -8.56 -23.91
C SER A 630 2.41 -9.95 -23.31
N TYR A 631 3.49 -10.60 -22.97
CA TYR A 631 3.56 -11.91 -22.35
C TYR A 631 4.69 -11.95 -21.32
N GLY A 632 4.42 -12.52 -20.14
CA GLY A 632 5.46 -12.62 -19.12
C GLY A 632 5.19 -13.66 -18.06
N HIS A 633 6.30 -14.17 -17.50
CA HIS A 633 6.30 -14.95 -16.27
C HIS A 633 6.67 -14.05 -15.10
N PHE A 634 5.78 -13.98 -14.12
CA PHE A 634 5.94 -13.20 -12.92
C PHE A 634 5.87 -14.11 -11.71
N PHE A 635 6.63 -13.79 -10.70
CA PHE A 635 6.62 -14.60 -9.49
C PHE A 635 6.99 -13.74 -8.28
N GLN A 636 6.64 -14.26 -7.10
CA GLN A 636 6.88 -13.63 -5.82
C GLN A 636 7.04 -14.72 -4.76
N MET A 637 7.99 -14.56 -3.84
CA MET A 637 8.01 -15.37 -2.63
C MET A 637 6.74 -15.10 -1.80
N PRO A 638 6.15 -16.10 -1.16
CA PRO A 638 5.14 -15.85 -0.14
C PRO A 638 5.67 -14.88 0.92
N ALA A 639 4.78 -14.09 1.53
CA ALA A 639 5.15 -13.20 2.61
C ALA A 639 5.82 -13.98 3.76
N TYR A 640 6.85 -13.39 4.36
CA TYR A 640 7.69 -14.11 5.31
C TYR A 640 6.95 -14.51 6.60
N ASN A 641 5.83 -13.85 6.95
CA ASN A 641 4.97 -14.31 8.05
C ASN A 641 4.52 -15.77 7.85
N TYR A 642 4.16 -16.18 6.61
CA TYR A 642 3.74 -17.55 6.32
C TYR A 642 4.90 -18.57 6.29
N LEU A 643 6.14 -18.09 6.20
CA LEU A 643 7.32 -18.94 6.26
C LEU A 643 7.72 -19.24 7.72
N PHE A 644 7.55 -18.25 8.62
CA PHE A 644 8.12 -18.29 9.95
C PHE A 644 7.09 -18.35 11.10
N GLN A 645 5.79 -18.31 10.79
CA GLN A 645 4.75 -18.44 11.79
C GLN A 645 4.92 -19.74 12.59
N ASN A 646 4.96 -19.65 13.93
CA ASN A 646 5.18 -20.77 14.81
C ASN A 646 6.39 -21.63 14.40
N ALA A 647 7.56 -20.98 14.33
CA ALA A 647 8.82 -21.60 13.87
C ALA A 647 9.30 -22.76 14.78
N GLU A 648 8.77 -22.90 15.98
CA GLU A 648 9.05 -23.97 16.93
C GLU A 648 8.09 -25.17 16.78
N PHE A 649 7.16 -25.13 15.84
CA PHE A 649 6.21 -26.22 15.55
C PHE A 649 5.34 -26.62 16.74
N LYS A 650 4.97 -25.68 17.60
CA LYS A 650 4.06 -25.91 18.74
C LYS A 650 2.66 -26.27 18.23
N VAL A 651 2.05 -27.32 18.76
CA VAL A 651 0.68 -27.72 18.42
C VAL A 651 -0.19 -27.73 19.67
N LEU A 652 -1.26 -26.95 19.69
CA LEU A 652 -2.25 -26.95 20.77
C LEU A 652 -3.06 -28.24 20.75
N LYS A 653 -3.38 -28.72 21.96
CA LYS A 653 -4.32 -29.83 22.13
C LYS A 653 -5.72 -29.45 21.63
N GLY A 654 -6.31 -30.34 20.86
CA GLY A 654 -7.65 -30.21 20.29
C GLY A 654 -7.67 -29.96 18.78
N VAL A 655 -8.87 -29.78 18.23
CA VAL A 655 -9.08 -29.76 16.78
C VAL A 655 -8.69 -28.37 16.23
N ILE A 656 -7.73 -28.34 15.35
CA ILE A 656 -7.26 -27.24 14.47
C ILE A 656 -7.23 -25.84 15.12
N LYS A 657 -6.42 -25.70 16.12
CA LYS A 657 -6.20 -24.39 16.79
C LYS A 657 -4.92 -23.70 16.35
N THR A 658 -4.05 -24.38 15.60
CA THR A 658 -2.69 -23.93 15.32
C THR A 658 -2.42 -23.86 13.83
N ASP A 659 -1.84 -22.75 13.39
CA ASP A 659 -1.23 -22.59 12.08
C ASP A 659 0.28 -22.70 12.20
N ILE A 660 0.92 -23.47 11.30
CA ILE A 660 2.37 -23.63 11.24
C ILE A 660 2.86 -23.10 9.88
N GLY A 661 3.85 -22.21 9.92
CA GLY A 661 4.56 -21.71 8.77
C GLY A 661 5.42 -22.79 8.09
N ASN A 662 5.85 -22.51 6.87
CA ASN A 662 6.69 -23.42 6.11
C ASN A 662 7.79 -22.68 5.36
N ALA A 663 8.99 -22.70 5.89
CA ALA A 663 10.15 -22.04 5.28
C ALA A 663 10.52 -22.64 3.89
N ASP A 664 9.96 -23.82 3.53
CA ASP A 664 10.21 -24.50 2.25
C ASP A 664 9.17 -24.20 1.16
N LEU A 665 8.29 -23.20 1.39
CA LEU A 665 7.35 -22.71 0.39
C LEU A 665 8.07 -22.32 -0.91
N LYS A 666 7.45 -22.67 -2.03
CA LYS A 666 7.92 -22.29 -3.37
C LYS A 666 7.43 -20.91 -3.75
N PRO A 667 8.11 -20.18 -4.63
CA PRO A 667 7.59 -18.96 -5.20
C PRO A 667 6.20 -19.17 -5.84
N GLN A 668 5.29 -18.25 -5.59
CA GLN A 668 4.02 -18.14 -6.30
C GLN A 668 4.29 -17.63 -7.72
N LYS A 669 3.48 -17.98 -8.68
CA LYS A 669 3.72 -17.69 -10.09
C LYS A 669 2.48 -17.23 -10.82
N THR A 670 2.61 -16.19 -11.65
CA THR A 670 1.58 -15.74 -12.60
C THR A 670 2.15 -15.73 -14.01
N ILE A 671 1.39 -16.27 -14.96
CA ILE A 671 1.65 -16.13 -16.40
C ILE A 671 0.58 -15.16 -16.91
N SER A 672 1.01 -14.03 -17.48
CA SER A 672 0.13 -12.97 -17.96
C SER A 672 0.21 -12.81 -19.46
N TYR A 673 -0.94 -12.60 -20.08
CA TYR A 673 -1.13 -12.27 -21.49
C TYR A 673 -1.96 -11.00 -21.60
N GLU A 674 -1.59 -10.11 -22.49
CA GLU A 674 -2.33 -8.88 -22.74
C GLU A 674 -2.26 -8.49 -24.21
N VAL A 675 -3.39 -8.03 -24.72
CA VAL A 675 -3.52 -7.37 -26.03
C VAL A 675 -4.20 -6.04 -25.81
N GLY A 676 -3.65 -4.97 -26.36
CA GLY A 676 -4.24 -3.64 -26.27
C GLY A 676 -4.28 -2.91 -27.59
N PHE A 677 -5.32 -2.11 -27.75
CA PHE A 677 -5.52 -1.15 -28.83
C PHE A 677 -5.64 0.24 -28.23
N GLU A 678 -4.85 1.18 -28.73
CA GLU A 678 -4.87 2.59 -28.30
C GLU A 678 -4.95 3.48 -29.53
N GLN A 679 -5.87 4.43 -29.52
CA GLN A 679 -6.09 5.36 -30.63
C GLN A 679 -6.41 6.75 -30.14
N ALA A 680 -5.63 7.74 -30.52
CA ALA A 680 -6.02 9.14 -30.41
C ALA A 680 -7.12 9.47 -31.40
N LEU A 681 -8.19 10.10 -30.93
CA LEU A 681 -9.31 10.57 -31.74
C LEU A 681 -9.07 12.00 -32.14
N THR A 682 -8.43 12.78 -31.27
CA THR A 682 -8.02 14.17 -31.52
C THR A 682 -6.68 14.41 -30.82
N THR A 683 -6.11 15.59 -30.95
CA THR A 683 -4.91 16.00 -30.21
C THR A 683 -5.11 16.03 -28.68
N HIS A 684 -6.38 15.97 -28.20
CA HIS A 684 -6.74 16.08 -26.80
C HIS A 684 -7.53 14.88 -26.26
N SER A 685 -7.91 13.92 -27.10
CA SER A 685 -8.73 12.77 -26.69
C SER A 685 -8.22 11.47 -27.27
N ALA A 686 -8.32 10.39 -26.47
CA ALA A 686 -7.93 9.05 -26.89
C ALA A 686 -8.84 7.98 -26.28
N ILE A 687 -8.90 6.84 -26.96
CA ILE A 687 -9.54 5.61 -26.47
C ILE A 687 -8.50 4.51 -26.30
N TYR A 688 -8.72 3.69 -25.28
CA TYR A 688 -7.89 2.54 -24.96
C TYR A 688 -8.79 1.34 -24.75
N LEU A 689 -8.49 0.24 -25.41
CA LEU A 689 -9.19 -1.04 -25.23
C LEU A 689 -8.14 -2.12 -24.96
N LYS A 690 -8.27 -2.85 -23.86
CA LYS A 690 -7.30 -3.87 -23.46
C LYS A 690 -8.02 -5.15 -23.05
N LEU A 691 -7.47 -6.27 -23.46
CA LEU A 691 -7.89 -7.62 -23.13
C LEU A 691 -6.76 -8.29 -22.36
N PHE A 692 -7.05 -8.94 -21.24
CA PHE A 692 -6.03 -9.61 -20.46
C PHE A 692 -6.50 -10.96 -19.94
N TYR A 693 -5.54 -11.87 -19.80
CA TYR A 693 -5.69 -13.16 -19.16
C TYR A 693 -4.49 -13.43 -18.26
N ARG A 694 -4.75 -13.96 -17.07
CA ARG A 694 -3.75 -14.33 -16.08
C ARG A 694 -4.00 -15.73 -15.56
N ASP A 695 -2.96 -16.55 -15.49
CA ASP A 695 -2.95 -17.89 -14.90
C ASP A 695 -2.06 -17.86 -13.65
N MET A 696 -2.65 -18.03 -12.48
CA MET A 696 -1.99 -17.97 -11.18
C MET A 696 -1.80 -19.37 -10.63
N ARG A 697 -0.59 -19.72 -10.25
CA ARG A 697 -0.21 -21.05 -9.78
C ARG A 697 0.66 -21.01 -8.55
N ASN A 698 0.71 -22.14 -7.82
CA ASN A 698 1.46 -22.26 -6.57
C ASN A 698 1.06 -21.21 -5.54
N LEU A 699 -0.18 -20.73 -5.58
CA LEU A 699 -0.67 -19.81 -4.57
C LEU A 699 -0.69 -20.51 -3.20
N LEU A 700 -0.55 -19.69 -2.18
CA LEU A 700 -0.52 -20.14 -0.80
C LEU A 700 -1.91 -20.61 -0.35
N GLY A 701 -1.94 -21.75 0.34
CA GLY A 701 -3.10 -22.32 1.00
C GLY A 701 -2.66 -23.20 2.16
N GLN A 702 -3.60 -23.87 2.82
CA GLN A 702 -3.33 -24.72 3.98
C GLN A 702 -3.71 -26.17 3.74
N LYS A 703 -2.96 -27.06 4.41
CA LYS A 703 -3.30 -28.48 4.55
C LYS A 703 -3.36 -28.82 6.03
N VAL A 704 -4.45 -29.45 6.44
CA VAL A 704 -4.61 -29.93 7.81
C VAL A 704 -3.91 -31.28 7.99
N TYR A 705 -3.15 -31.39 9.07
CA TYR A 705 -2.53 -32.62 9.55
C TYR A 705 -3.12 -33.01 10.90
N VAL A 706 -3.43 -34.30 11.05
CA VAL A 706 -3.90 -34.90 12.31
C VAL A 706 -2.72 -35.64 12.92
N LEU A 707 -2.38 -35.33 14.16
CA LEU A 707 -1.26 -35.98 14.86
C LEU A 707 -1.56 -37.45 15.20
N PRO A 708 -0.53 -38.27 15.40
CA PRO A 708 -0.67 -39.62 15.90
C PRO A 708 -1.42 -39.63 17.25
N GLY A 709 -2.56 -40.33 17.33
CA GLY A 709 -3.47 -40.31 18.48
C GLY A 709 -4.85 -39.72 18.18
N GLY A 710 -5.00 -38.95 17.07
CA GLY A 710 -6.30 -38.58 16.47
C GLY A 710 -7.06 -37.42 17.12
N SER A 711 -6.55 -36.87 18.25
CA SER A 711 -7.22 -35.79 18.98
C SER A 711 -6.72 -34.38 18.59
N ASP A 712 -5.47 -34.28 18.15
CA ASP A 712 -4.81 -33.01 17.92
C ASP A 712 -4.52 -32.82 16.44
N SER A 713 -4.68 -31.59 15.95
CA SER A 713 -4.46 -31.26 14.53
C SER A 713 -4.01 -29.82 14.35
N TYR A 714 -3.29 -29.57 13.27
CA TYR A 714 -2.79 -28.26 12.91
C TYR A 714 -2.90 -28.02 11.40
N ALA A 715 -2.85 -26.77 10.97
CA ALA A 715 -2.84 -26.38 9.57
C ALA A 715 -1.44 -25.92 9.14
N LEU A 716 -0.88 -26.56 8.10
CA LEU A 716 0.43 -26.22 7.52
C LEU A 716 0.23 -25.42 6.25
N PHE A 717 0.97 -24.31 6.10
CA PHE A 717 1.01 -23.58 4.85
C PHE A 717 1.76 -24.34 3.76
N ILE A 718 1.13 -24.48 2.59
CA ILE A 718 1.68 -25.17 1.41
C ILE A 718 1.31 -24.41 0.13
N ASN A 719 2.04 -24.65 -0.97
CA ASN A 719 1.67 -24.17 -2.30
C ASN A 719 0.62 -25.11 -2.93
N ARG A 720 -0.64 -24.81 -2.72
CA ARG A 720 -1.77 -25.68 -3.07
C ARG A 720 -2.76 -25.00 -4.03
N ASP A 721 -2.90 -23.68 -3.90
CA ASP A 721 -3.98 -22.96 -4.53
C ASP A 721 -3.61 -22.42 -5.91
N TRP A 722 -4.62 -22.11 -6.68
CA TRP A 722 -4.51 -21.57 -8.03
C TRP A 722 -5.72 -20.70 -8.36
N GLY A 723 -5.58 -19.89 -9.39
CA GLY A 723 -6.64 -19.03 -9.88
C GLY A 723 -6.41 -18.58 -11.31
N ASN A 724 -7.42 -18.00 -11.90
CA ASN A 724 -7.29 -17.30 -13.18
C ASN A 724 -8.13 -16.03 -13.18
N VAL A 725 -7.68 -15.08 -13.96
CA VAL A 725 -8.38 -13.82 -14.17
C VAL A 725 -8.45 -13.54 -15.66
N LYS A 726 -9.62 -13.12 -16.11
CA LYS A 726 -9.85 -12.66 -17.48
C LYS A 726 -10.67 -11.39 -17.47
N GLY A 727 -10.34 -10.45 -18.35
CA GLY A 727 -11.07 -9.20 -18.38
C GLY A 727 -10.82 -8.34 -19.59
N ILE A 728 -11.64 -7.32 -19.68
CA ILE A 728 -11.61 -6.28 -20.70
C ILE A 728 -11.63 -4.95 -19.96
N THR A 729 -10.74 -4.03 -20.33
CA THR A 729 -10.80 -2.63 -19.90
C THR A 729 -11.00 -1.72 -21.09
N ALA A 730 -11.86 -0.73 -20.93
CA ALA A 730 -12.08 0.33 -21.90
C ALA A 730 -11.96 1.68 -21.21
N SER A 731 -11.13 2.57 -21.76
CA SER A 731 -10.93 3.92 -21.22
C SER A 731 -11.09 4.96 -22.32
N PHE A 732 -11.59 6.12 -21.92
CA PHE A 732 -11.62 7.34 -22.72
C PHE A 732 -10.96 8.45 -21.90
N ASP A 733 -9.89 9.04 -22.42
CA ASP A 733 -9.19 10.17 -21.82
C ASP A 733 -9.41 11.45 -22.61
N GLN A 734 -9.67 12.55 -21.91
CA GLN A 734 -9.78 13.88 -22.45
C GLN A 734 -8.85 14.82 -21.67
N ARG A 735 -7.86 15.38 -22.35
CA ARG A 735 -7.02 16.47 -21.80
C ARG A 735 -7.78 17.79 -21.84
N PHE A 736 -7.29 18.78 -21.09
CA PHE A 736 -7.91 20.10 -21.08
C PHE A 736 -8.12 20.67 -22.49
N SER A 737 -9.39 20.88 -22.80
CA SER A 737 -9.88 21.55 -23.95
C SER A 737 -11.13 22.31 -23.52
N ASN A 738 -11.16 23.62 -23.69
CA ASN A 738 -12.30 24.47 -23.30
C ASN A 738 -12.68 24.29 -21.79
N ALA A 739 -11.70 24.35 -20.90
CA ALA A 739 -11.85 24.24 -19.44
C ALA A 739 -12.35 22.88 -18.91
N ILE A 740 -12.34 21.82 -19.70
CA ILE A 740 -12.75 20.48 -19.27
C ILE A 740 -11.63 19.48 -19.54
N SER A 741 -11.31 18.63 -18.55
CA SER A 741 -10.50 17.42 -18.73
C SER A 741 -11.08 16.27 -17.90
N GLY A 742 -10.73 15.03 -18.24
CA GLY A 742 -11.17 13.90 -17.46
C GLY A 742 -10.90 12.55 -18.12
N ALA A 743 -11.32 11.50 -17.45
CA ALA A 743 -11.25 10.13 -17.91
C ALA A 743 -12.54 9.39 -17.57
N ILE A 744 -12.92 8.47 -18.40
CA ILE A 744 -13.98 7.49 -18.13
C ILE A 744 -13.38 6.11 -18.31
N ASP A 745 -13.51 5.29 -17.29
CA ASP A 745 -12.90 3.98 -17.18
C ASP A 745 -13.97 2.91 -16.94
N TYR A 746 -13.97 1.87 -17.74
CA TYR A 746 -14.80 0.70 -17.54
C TYR A 746 -13.97 -0.57 -17.52
N THR A 747 -14.19 -1.41 -16.52
CA THR A 747 -13.59 -2.74 -16.39
C THR A 747 -14.68 -3.80 -16.31
N TYR A 748 -14.60 -4.80 -17.19
CA TYR A 748 -15.25 -6.08 -17.02
C TYR A 748 -14.19 -7.11 -16.65
N MET A 749 -14.34 -7.79 -15.52
CA MET A 749 -13.34 -8.73 -15.02
C MET A 749 -14.02 -9.88 -14.28
N VAL A 750 -13.49 -11.08 -14.43
CA VAL A 750 -13.85 -12.25 -13.64
C VAL A 750 -12.57 -12.81 -13.03
N ALA A 751 -12.45 -12.68 -11.72
CA ALA A 751 -11.37 -13.27 -10.92
C ALA A 751 -11.92 -14.51 -10.21
N ALA A 752 -11.38 -15.67 -10.54
CA ALA A 752 -11.85 -16.96 -10.01
C ALA A 752 -10.66 -17.85 -9.60
N GLY A 753 -10.85 -18.64 -8.57
CA GLY A 753 -9.83 -19.55 -8.04
C GLY A 753 -10.45 -20.63 -7.17
N ASN A 754 -9.63 -21.40 -6.50
CA ASN A 754 -10.09 -22.41 -5.57
C ASN A 754 -10.06 -21.97 -4.10
N ALA A 755 -9.51 -20.78 -3.80
CA ALA A 755 -9.50 -20.15 -2.48
C ALA A 755 -9.14 -18.67 -2.59
N SER A 756 -9.82 -17.81 -1.86
CA SER A 756 -9.51 -16.39 -1.75
C SER A 756 -8.42 -16.13 -0.69
N ASP A 757 -8.55 -16.74 0.48
CA ASP A 757 -7.66 -16.58 1.62
C ASP A 757 -6.73 -17.81 1.78
N PRO A 758 -5.43 -17.60 2.08
CA PRO A 758 -4.49 -18.69 2.36
C PRO A 758 -4.93 -19.60 3.52
N THR A 759 -5.72 -19.10 4.48
CA THR A 759 -6.17 -19.84 5.68
C THR A 759 -7.49 -20.56 5.49
N GLN A 760 -8.13 -20.44 4.33
CA GLN A 760 -9.44 -21.03 4.04
C GLN A 760 -9.45 -22.55 4.24
N GLY A 761 -8.35 -23.25 3.92
CA GLY A 761 -8.25 -24.70 4.10
C GLY A 761 -8.52 -25.18 5.53
N ARG A 762 -8.17 -24.36 6.54
CA ARG A 762 -8.51 -24.65 7.94
C ARG A 762 -9.99 -24.44 8.23
N SER A 763 -10.58 -23.41 7.70
CA SER A 763 -12.00 -23.10 7.87
C SER A 763 -12.87 -24.19 7.26
N ASP A 764 -12.54 -24.63 6.04
CA ASP A 764 -13.26 -25.69 5.33
C ASP A 764 -13.23 -27.01 6.08
N TYR A 765 -12.08 -27.39 6.64
CA TYR A 765 -11.94 -28.65 7.39
C TYR A 765 -12.83 -28.73 8.64
N ARG A 766 -13.23 -27.59 9.21
CA ARG A 766 -14.18 -27.57 10.35
C ARG A 766 -15.57 -28.05 9.94
N TYR A 767 -15.94 -27.90 8.67
CA TYR A 767 -17.26 -28.23 8.15
C TYR A 767 -17.27 -29.52 7.30
N THR A 768 -16.13 -29.83 6.63
CA THR A 768 -16.01 -31.02 5.78
C THR A 768 -14.62 -31.65 5.90
N ALA A 769 -14.52 -32.99 5.97
CA ALA A 769 -13.24 -33.69 6.12
C ALA A 769 -12.24 -33.45 4.96
N GLU A 770 -12.69 -33.08 3.77
CA GLU A 770 -11.90 -32.65 2.64
C GLU A 770 -12.59 -31.46 1.94
N PRO A 771 -11.88 -30.31 1.77
CA PRO A 771 -12.43 -29.18 1.03
C PRO A 771 -12.69 -29.55 -0.43
N LEU A 772 -13.88 -29.23 -0.92
CA LEU A 772 -14.21 -29.37 -2.35
C LEU A 772 -13.38 -28.36 -3.14
N ARG A 773 -12.59 -28.84 -4.11
CA ARG A 773 -11.81 -27.99 -5.01
C ARG A 773 -12.70 -27.51 -6.17
N GLN A 774 -13.51 -26.53 -5.91
CA GLN A 774 -14.33 -25.85 -6.92
C GLN A 774 -13.65 -24.56 -7.37
N VAL A 775 -14.01 -24.09 -8.56
CA VAL A 775 -13.63 -22.75 -9.06
C VAL A 775 -14.73 -21.80 -8.65
N VAL A 776 -14.40 -20.89 -7.75
CA VAL A 776 -15.34 -19.90 -7.21
C VAL A 776 -14.87 -18.48 -7.51
N PRO A 777 -15.74 -17.49 -7.56
CA PRO A 777 -15.33 -16.09 -7.58
C PRO A 777 -14.49 -15.77 -6.34
N LEU A 778 -13.40 -15.02 -6.52
CA LEU A 778 -12.56 -14.57 -5.41
C LEU A 778 -13.26 -13.42 -4.66
N ASP A 779 -13.01 -13.28 -3.34
CA ASP A 779 -13.68 -12.31 -2.45
C ASP A 779 -13.64 -10.86 -2.93
N TRP A 780 -12.60 -10.51 -3.70
CA TRP A 780 -12.42 -9.18 -4.30
C TRP A 780 -12.88 -9.09 -5.76
N ASP A 781 -13.58 -10.12 -6.28
CA ASP A 781 -14.10 -10.06 -7.65
C ASP A 781 -15.19 -9.00 -7.78
N GLN A 782 -14.93 -7.98 -8.58
CA GLN A 782 -15.91 -6.98 -9.00
C GLN A 782 -16.10 -7.08 -10.51
N THR A 783 -17.15 -7.78 -10.94
CA THR A 783 -17.36 -8.13 -12.34
C THR A 783 -17.48 -6.90 -13.25
N HIS A 784 -18.12 -5.82 -12.75
CA HIS A 784 -18.28 -4.56 -13.47
C HIS A 784 -17.83 -3.41 -12.60
N ALA A 785 -16.92 -2.59 -13.08
CA ALA A 785 -16.51 -1.35 -12.45
C ALA A 785 -16.54 -0.21 -13.47
N PHE A 786 -17.34 0.79 -13.21
CA PHE A 786 -17.40 2.05 -13.96
C PHE A 786 -16.87 3.17 -13.08
N ARG A 787 -15.91 3.94 -13.60
CA ARG A 787 -15.28 5.05 -12.91
C ARG A 787 -15.14 6.25 -13.82
N PHE A 788 -15.15 7.43 -13.23
CA PHE A 788 -14.83 8.64 -13.95
C PHE A 788 -14.06 9.63 -13.09
N VAL A 789 -13.21 10.39 -13.74
CA VAL A 789 -12.55 11.58 -13.20
C VAL A 789 -12.92 12.74 -14.11
N MET A 790 -13.38 13.84 -13.55
CA MET A 790 -13.76 15.02 -14.33
C MET A 790 -13.25 16.28 -13.63
N ASN A 791 -12.59 17.13 -14.38
CA ASN A 791 -12.11 18.43 -13.93
C ASN A 791 -12.74 19.52 -14.80
N ILE A 792 -13.31 20.52 -14.14
CA ILE A 792 -13.91 21.69 -14.80
C ILE A 792 -13.28 22.92 -14.16
N GLY A 793 -12.84 23.88 -14.99
CA GLY A 793 -12.31 25.15 -14.52
C GLY A 793 -11.12 25.63 -15.30
N GLU A 794 -10.53 26.71 -14.83
CA GLU A 794 -9.34 27.33 -15.41
C GLU A 794 -8.13 27.00 -14.53
N PRO A 795 -7.14 26.25 -15.08
CA PRO A 795 -5.94 25.93 -14.33
C PRO A 795 -5.24 27.20 -13.81
N GLY A 796 -4.92 27.22 -12.52
CA GLY A 796 -4.28 28.37 -11.89
C GLY A 796 -5.22 29.44 -11.32
N ASP A 797 -6.53 29.37 -11.61
CA ASP A 797 -7.52 30.29 -11.02
C ASP A 797 -8.55 29.54 -10.16
N TRP A 798 -9.39 28.72 -10.77
CA TRP A 798 -10.37 27.92 -10.05
C TRP A 798 -10.56 26.56 -10.74
N ARG A 799 -10.92 25.55 -9.93
CA ARG A 799 -11.23 24.22 -10.46
C ARG A 799 -12.20 23.47 -9.56
N ILE A 800 -13.03 22.65 -10.20
CA ILE A 800 -13.85 21.63 -9.55
C ILE A 800 -13.39 20.29 -10.12
N SER A 801 -12.87 19.42 -9.27
CA SER A 801 -12.44 18.05 -9.61
C SER A 801 -13.39 17.07 -8.96
N SER A 802 -13.84 16.06 -9.69
CA SER A 802 -14.73 15.02 -9.19
C SER A 802 -14.21 13.64 -9.56
N ILE A 803 -14.36 12.69 -8.64
CA ILE A 803 -14.07 11.27 -8.82
C ILE A 803 -15.34 10.51 -8.48
N GLY A 804 -15.87 9.74 -9.42
CA GLY A 804 -17.04 8.91 -9.17
C GLY A 804 -16.82 7.45 -9.57
N LYS A 805 -17.54 6.55 -8.89
CA LYS A 805 -17.51 5.11 -9.15
C LYS A 805 -18.87 4.47 -8.96
N ILE A 806 -19.16 3.46 -9.80
CA ILE A 806 -20.28 2.53 -9.65
C ILE A 806 -19.73 1.13 -9.93
N GLU A 807 -19.82 0.23 -8.96
CA GLU A 807 -19.15 -1.07 -9.01
C GLU A 807 -20.09 -2.17 -8.53
N THR A 808 -19.99 -3.36 -9.13
CA THR A 808 -20.68 -4.56 -8.64
C THR A 808 -20.23 -4.85 -7.20
N GLY A 809 -21.16 -5.20 -6.32
CA GLY A 809 -20.84 -5.64 -4.97
C GLY A 809 -19.92 -6.85 -4.93
N TYR A 810 -19.17 -7.02 -3.86
CA TYR A 810 -18.29 -8.17 -3.65
C TYR A 810 -19.08 -9.47 -3.53
N PRO A 811 -18.47 -10.61 -3.83
CA PRO A 811 -19.11 -11.91 -3.58
C PRO A 811 -19.31 -12.15 -2.07
N TYR A 812 -20.27 -13.02 -1.77
CA TYR A 812 -20.43 -13.61 -0.44
C TYR A 812 -21.07 -15.00 -0.58
N THR A 813 -20.90 -15.82 0.46
CA THR A 813 -21.46 -17.19 0.52
C THR A 813 -22.74 -17.16 1.32
N PRO A 814 -23.92 -17.44 0.72
CA PRO A 814 -25.18 -17.54 1.45
C PRO A 814 -25.19 -18.70 2.46
N SER A 815 -25.71 -18.45 3.65
CA SER A 815 -25.96 -19.46 4.69
C SER A 815 -27.45 -19.70 4.93
N ASP A 816 -27.76 -20.79 5.64
CA ASP A 816 -29.12 -21.02 6.15
C ASP A 816 -29.47 -20.02 7.28
N VAL A 817 -30.77 -20.02 7.67
CA VAL A 817 -31.29 -19.11 8.71
C VAL A 817 -30.56 -19.27 10.06
N ASN A 818 -29.99 -20.45 10.31
CA ASN A 818 -29.28 -20.75 11.55
C ASN A 818 -27.75 -20.52 11.44
N ALA A 819 -27.26 -20.13 10.27
CA ALA A 819 -25.83 -20.00 9.96
C ALA A 819 -25.00 -21.28 10.27
N THR A 820 -25.70 -22.46 10.25
CA THR A 820 -25.10 -23.74 10.60
C THR A 820 -24.65 -24.53 9.39
N VAL A 821 -25.25 -24.25 8.21
CA VAL A 821 -24.97 -24.95 6.96
C VAL A 821 -24.82 -23.93 5.83
N GLN A 822 -23.77 -24.07 5.08
CA GLN A 822 -23.63 -23.38 3.81
C GLN A 822 -24.64 -23.95 2.81
N VAL A 823 -25.64 -23.17 2.41
CA VAL A 823 -26.75 -23.63 1.55
C VAL A 823 -26.51 -23.46 0.06
N ALA A 824 -25.40 -22.78 -0.30
CA ALA A 824 -25.04 -22.48 -1.67
C ALA A 824 -23.53 -22.64 -1.88
N GLU A 825 -23.10 -22.61 -3.15
CA GLU A 825 -21.68 -22.59 -3.48
C GLU A 825 -21.01 -21.35 -2.89
N GLU A 826 -19.72 -21.49 -2.55
CA GLU A 826 -18.90 -20.40 -2.04
C GLU A 826 -18.94 -19.21 -3.00
N ASN A 827 -19.10 -18.01 -2.47
CA ASN A 827 -19.10 -16.75 -3.23
C ASN A 827 -20.13 -16.70 -4.39
N SER A 828 -21.24 -17.47 -4.26
CA SER A 828 -22.26 -17.56 -5.31
C SER A 828 -23.23 -16.39 -5.38
N ALA A 829 -23.29 -15.55 -4.35
CA ALA A 829 -24.12 -14.35 -4.31
C ALA A 829 -23.29 -13.07 -4.29
N ARG A 830 -23.95 -11.92 -4.49
CA ARG A 830 -23.32 -10.60 -4.53
C ARG A 830 -23.93 -9.66 -3.49
N LYS A 831 -23.08 -8.94 -2.79
CA LYS A 831 -23.46 -7.80 -1.94
C LYS A 831 -24.07 -6.70 -2.79
N PRO A 832 -24.75 -5.70 -2.20
CA PRO A 832 -25.30 -4.56 -2.93
C PRO A 832 -24.25 -3.81 -3.76
N THR A 833 -24.72 -3.20 -4.86
CA THR A 833 -23.89 -2.34 -5.73
C THR A 833 -23.28 -1.20 -4.94
N GLN A 834 -22.02 -0.92 -5.18
CA GLN A 834 -21.29 0.15 -4.52
C GLN A 834 -21.23 1.41 -5.39
N MET A 835 -21.42 2.58 -4.79
CA MET A 835 -21.37 3.88 -5.45
C MET A 835 -20.64 4.89 -4.57
N ASN A 836 -19.87 5.78 -5.20
CA ASN A 836 -19.26 6.92 -4.52
C ASN A 836 -19.07 8.09 -5.47
N LEU A 837 -19.14 9.31 -4.93
CA LEU A 837 -18.75 10.54 -5.60
C LEU A 837 -18.01 11.43 -4.61
N ASP A 838 -16.79 11.82 -4.97
CA ASP A 838 -15.95 12.75 -4.22
C ASP A 838 -15.70 14.00 -5.06
N ILE A 839 -15.68 15.17 -4.43
CA ILE A 839 -15.47 16.46 -5.08
C ILE A 839 -14.41 17.26 -4.32
N ASN A 840 -13.50 17.90 -5.08
CA ASN A 840 -12.62 18.95 -4.61
C ASN A 840 -12.89 20.22 -5.42
N ALA A 841 -13.11 21.33 -4.75
CA ALA A 841 -13.27 22.63 -5.39
C ALA A 841 -12.29 23.62 -4.78
N TYR A 842 -11.59 24.38 -5.62
CA TYR A 842 -10.69 25.43 -5.14
C TYR A 842 -10.80 26.73 -5.95
N LYS A 843 -10.39 27.83 -5.30
CA LYS A 843 -10.21 29.15 -5.90
C LYS A 843 -8.92 29.76 -5.40
N ASN A 844 -8.09 30.24 -6.32
CA ASN A 844 -6.91 31.05 -6.01
C ASN A 844 -7.31 32.50 -5.82
N LEU A 845 -6.78 33.14 -4.77
CA LEU A 845 -7.03 34.52 -4.40
C LEU A 845 -5.69 35.23 -4.22
N ASP A 846 -5.50 36.34 -4.88
CA ASP A 846 -4.42 37.27 -4.56
C ASP A 846 -4.82 38.15 -3.36
N ILE A 847 -4.21 37.91 -2.22
CA ILE A 847 -4.43 38.69 -0.99
C ILE A 847 -3.14 39.43 -0.66
N SER A 848 -3.08 40.71 -1.03
CA SER A 848 -1.91 41.59 -0.77
C SER A 848 -0.61 41.08 -1.40
N GLY A 849 -0.67 40.48 -2.59
CA GLY A 849 0.47 39.91 -3.30
C GLY A 849 0.88 38.50 -2.84
N LEU A 850 0.04 37.84 -2.06
CA LEU A 850 0.18 36.43 -1.67
C LEU A 850 -0.89 35.62 -2.41
N ASP A 851 -0.46 34.62 -3.16
CA ASP A 851 -1.35 33.69 -3.82
C ASP A 851 -1.83 32.63 -2.82
N ILE A 852 -3.05 32.79 -2.32
CA ILE A 852 -3.70 31.89 -1.37
C ILE A 852 -4.79 31.10 -2.07
N GLN A 853 -4.70 29.79 -2.04
CA GLN A 853 -5.73 28.88 -2.51
C GLN A 853 -6.68 28.53 -1.36
N LEU A 854 -7.97 28.82 -1.52
CA LEU A 854 -9.03 28.29 -0.66
C LEU A 854 -9.59 27.03 -1.32
N PHE A 855 -9.79 25.96 -0.55
CA PHE A 855 -10.36 24.71 -1.08
C PHE A 855 -11.36 24.08 -0.14
N VAL A 856 -12.28 23.30 -0.74
CA VAL A 856 -13.26 22.47 -0.05
C VAL A 856 -13.24 21.08 -0.68
N LYS A 857 -13.08 20.05 0.15
CA LYS A 857 -13.17 18.64 -0.25
C LYS A 857 -14.41 18.01 0.36
N VAL A 858 -15.21 17.34 -0.45
CA VAL A 858 -16.39 16.60 -0.01
C VAL A 858 -16.25 15.17 -0.46
N TYR A 859 -16.15 14.26 0.49
CA TYR A 859 -16.11 12.81 0.24
C TYR A 859 -17.49 12.21 0.47
N ASN A 860 -17.88 11.25 -0.36
CA ASN A 860 -19.18 10.61 -0.35
C ASN A 860 -20.33 11.65 -0.40
N VAL A 861 -20.34 12.44 -1.47
CA VAL A 861 -21.27 13.60 -1.65
C VAL A 861 -22.73 13.21 -1.42
N PHE A 862 -23.13 12.01 -1.87
CA PHE A 862 -24.49 11.52 -1.75
C PHE A 862 -24.81 10.89 -0.40
N ASP A 863 -23.82 10.79 0.50
CA ASP A 863 -23.96 10.11 1.79
C ASP A 863 -24.49 8.67 1.63
N TYR A 864 -23.98 7.95 0.60
CA TYR A 864 -24.45 6.63 0.25
C TYR A 864 -23.80 5.56 1.14
N GLU A 865 -24.61 4.69 1.72
CA GLU A 865 -24.21 3.62 2.64
C GLU A 865 -23.81 2.37 1.84
N ASN A 866 -22.57 2.31 1.34
CA ASN A 866 -22.06 1.10 0.71
C ASN A 866 -21.90 0.00 1.75
N GLN A 867 -22.53 -1.16 1.52
CA GLN A 867 -22.42 -2.32 2.39
C GLN A 867 -21.17 -3.14 2.02
N ASN A 868 -20.11 -2.99 2.79
CA ASN A 868 -18.84 -3.72 2.61
C ASN A 868 -18.93 -5.16 3.14
N TYR A 869 -19.70 -5.35 4.22
CA TYR A 869 -20.02 -6.65 4.81
C TYR A 869 -21.54 -6.82 4.90
N VAL A 870 -21.99 -8.05 4.89
CA VAL A 870 -23.41 -8.41 4.97
C VAL A 870 -23.59 -9.64 5.86
N TRP A 871 -24.78 -9.83 6.40
CA TRP A 871 -25.15 -11.07 7.02
C TRP A 871 -25.35 -12.16 5.94
N ASP A 872 -24.73 -13.30 6.10
CA ASP A 872 -24.76 -14.39 5.12
C ASP A 872 -26.16 -14.90 4.87
N SER A 873 -27.03 -14.86 5.90
CA SER A 873 -28.40 -15.30 5.84
C SER A 873 -29.34 -14.38 5.07
N SER A 874 -29.05 -13.08 5.01
CA SER A 874 -29.91 -12.07 4.36
C SER A 874 -29.31 -11.45 3.12
N GLY A 875 -27.98 -11.42 3.02
CA GLY A 875 -27.26 -10.64 2.00
C GLY A 875 -27.32 -9.12 2.20
N SER A 876 -27.71 -8.66 3.38
CA SER A 876 -27.76 -7.25 3.79
C SER A 876 -26.99 -7.01 5.08
N ALA A 877 -26.46 -5.80 5.25
CA ALA A 877 -25.88 -5.37 6.51
C ALA A 877 -26.94 -4.93 7.54
N ASP A 878 -28.15 -4.59 7.06
CA ASP A 878 -29.20 -3.97 7.85
C ASP A 878 -29.94 -4.95 8.76
N TYR A 879 -29.99 -6.23 8.38
CA TYR A 879 -30.71 -7.25 9.15
C TYR A 879 -30.16 -8.66 8.91
N SER A 880 -30.31 -9.53 9.90
CA SER A 880 -30.04 -10.96 9.80
C SER A 880 -31.35 -11.75 9.82
N LEU A 881 -31.45 -12.83 9.02
CA LEU A 881 -32.53 -13.79 9.09
C LEU A 881 -32.24 -14.94 10.08
N GLY A 882 -31.01 -14.98 10.61
CA GLY A 882 -30.55 -16.03 11.51
C GLY A 882 -31.11 -15.89 12.94
N ARG A 883 -30.82 -16.91 13.77
CA ARG A 883 -31.23 -16.97 15.19
C ARG A 883 -30.76 -15.77 16.05
N TYR A 884 -29.88 -14.93 15.51
CA TYR A 884 -29.53 -13.65 16.12
C TYR A 884 -30.74 -12.69 16.24
N GLY A 885 -31.77 -12.87 15.42
CA GLY A 885 -32.91 -11.95 15.37
C GLY A 885 -33.81 -11.97 16.60
N ASP A 886 -33.85 -13.08 17.34
CA ASP A 886 -34.71 -13.23 18.53
C ASP A 886 -33.95 -13.05 19.86
N GLU A 887 -32.63 -13.25 19.86
CA GLU A 887 -31.78 -13.21 21.07
C GLU A 887 -30.84 -12.01 21.10
N ALA A 888 -30.42 -11.47 19.95
CA ALA A 888 -29.52 -10.32 19.88
C ALA A 888 -30.26 -9.00 19.93
N THR A 889 -29.71 -8.02 20.61
CA THR A 889 -30.25 -6.66 20.60
C THR A 889 -30.12 -6.06 19.19
N PRO A 890 -31.02 -5.15 18.76
CA PRO A 890 -30.86 -4.42 17.50
C PRO A 890 -29.51 -3.73 17.36
N GLN A 891 -28.92 -3.26 18.45
CA GLN A 891 -27.60 -2.65 18.51
C GLN A 891 -26.46 -3.61 18.19
N TRP A 892 -26.60 -4.92 18.48
CA TRP A 892 -25.63 -5.94 18.11
C TRP A 892 -25.68 -6.27 16.62
N ILE A 893 -26.88 -6.27 16.03
CA ILE A 893 -27.10 -6.54 14.61
C ILE A 893 -26.60 -5.38 13.75
N ASN A 894 -26.86 -4.14 14.19
CA ASN A 894 -26.41 -2.93 13.50
C ASN A 894 -24.90 -2.72 13.70
N ARG A 895 -24.11 -2.95 12.64
CA ARG A 895 -22.65 -2.86 12.64
C ARG A 895 -22.17 -1.68 11.79
N PRO A 896 -21.92 -0.50 12.36
CA PRO A 896 -21.59 0.69 11.59
C PRO A 896 -20.27 0.55 10.80
N ASN A 897 -19.35 -0.32 11.20
CA ASN A 897 -18.14 -0.63 10.48
C ASN A 897 -18.35 -1.52 9.23
N TRP A 898 -19.57 -2.02 9.01
CA TRP A 898 -19.91 -2.79 7.81
C TRP A 898 -20.25 -1.92 6.61
N TYR A 899 -20.44 -0.62 6.85
CA TYR A 899 -20.73 0.37 5.82
C TYR A 899 -19.50 1.18 5.46
N SER A 900 -19.54 1.83 4.29
CA SER A 900 -18.51 2.82 3.92
C SER A 900 -18.54 4.02 4.85
N THR A 901 -17.45 4.80 4.87
CA THR A 901 -17.42 6.04 5.64
C THR A 901 -18.52 7.02 5.18
N PRO A 902 -19.21 7.71 6.09
CA PRO A 902 -20.24 8.67 5.76
C PRO A 902 -19.67 9.90 5.03
N ARG A 903 -20.55 10.83 4.58
CA ARG A 903 -20.12 12.08 3.96
C ARG A 903 -19.25 12.89 4.92
N ARG A 904 -18.08 13.32 4.40
CA ARG A 904 -17.12 14.16 5.13
C ARG A 904 -16.87 15.44 4.34
N VAL A 905 -16.80 16.56 5.05
CA VAL A 905 -16.55 17.87 4.47
C VAL A 905 -15.32 18.49 5.12
N TYR A 906 -14.32 18.78 4.31
CA TYR A 906 -13.06 19.38 4.75
C TYR A 906 -12.85 20.72 4.04
N MET A 907 -12.32 21.69 4.77
CA MET A 907 -12.02 23.04 4.26
C MET A 907 -10.58 23.36 4.61
N GLY A 908 -9.92 24.05 3.71
CA GLY A 908 -8.54 24.42 3.95
C GLY A 908 -8.07 25.62 3.15
N LEU A 909 -6.87 26.03 3.49
CA LEU A 909 -6.14 27.07 2.79
C LEU A 909 -4.72 26.55 2.48
N LYS A 910 -4.21 26.95 1.32
CA LYS A 910 -2.87 26.61 0.87
C LYS A 910 -2.17 27.87 0.36
N TYR A 911 -0.94 28.01 0.77
CA TYR A 911 -0.02 29.05 0.28
C TYR A 911 1.15 28.39 -0.43
N GLU A 912 1.51 28.89 -1.60
CA GLU A 912 2.69 28.45 -2.38
C GLU A 912 3.56 29.69 -2.72
N PHE A 913 4.87 29.57 -2.68
CA PHE A 913 5.83 30.64 -2.99
C PHE A 913 7.05 30.14 -3.74
#